data_1cb21f2a7719fb126553f8f32e668821
#
_entry.id   1cb21f2a7719fb126553f8f32e668821
#
_cell.length_a   1.000
_cell.length_b   1.000
_cell.length_c   1.000
_cell.angle_alpha   90.00
_cell.angle_beta   90.00
_cell.angle_gamma   90.00
#
_symmetry.space_group_name_H-M   'P 1'
#
loop_
_entity.id
_entity.type
_entity.pdbx_description
1 polymer ?
#
loop_
_entity_poly.entity_id
_entity_poly.type
_entity_poly.pdbx_seq_one_letter_code
_entity_poly.pdbx_strand_id
1 'polypeptide(L)'
;MGAVSHSLCLALVVCLSGVASAAQKPGDKHSAAHNLDYGEGLYHYYQGDYAEALSTLELARQQGGISGHGHYPELMRAGMYLAYGMTAKARAEFAAHLGQGEAPEVRDTAHFYLARLSYQAGDYPAAANHLQALEGALPASLQDEAALLAVHLRIQTQGAPSLNSAQSLLEPLTDNTYLALLNLGNSASRAGDPIRAQSYYKAMLEAEPPEDKNRVEEYLAVRDKTYTALGYSYLGQRDYASAKAAFREVRLDNALANRALLGYGWAAASYHDYVLALKPWQALRQRSLLDPAVQESLLAVPWAYEQIDATGAALGAYRESEQLLNTELANLDTAIGAMSREALLAQLTGDAPHPSLNSAPGTLKQNWLTLDSVSVMSSDLTYLDGLLISDEFQAQVQSLRDLLALADKFDHWRHKLAIYGQLLEEKRSRRAARAQQVADSGLLLQPAELMQERDQLANTLAQVRQERDVLALAEGDIAALYQRLQNAEAALQRLAGSGRAPADAAAKLKLYRGILTWQAEQNFAHNTWQIQKRLHQIDTTLEQSQTRAASIQKLLAEDPDIDADLARLAQISQQNSQQLAELRSAINARAEALANTLTEHLQGHRARLNDYLAQTRLSIARLLDDAYRADTPTDGPQLPEVAQ
;
A
#
# COMPACT_ATOMS: atom_id res chain seq x y z
N MET A 1 -36.07 12.32 7.49
CA MET A 1 -35.54 11.12 8.16
C MET A 1 -34.33 10.66 7.34
N GLY A 2 -33.14 10.98 7.77
CA GLY A 2 -31.90 10.66 7.03
C GLY A 2 -30.74 11.57 7.41
N ALA A 3 -30.38 11.67 8.70
CA ALA A 3 -29.20 12.39 9.14
C ALA A 3 -28.66 11.74 10.42
N VAL A 4 -28.15 10.52 10.32
CA VAL A 4 -27.58 9.80 11.47
C VAL A 4 -26.33 9.06 11.01
N SER A 5 -25.26 9.75 10.62
CA SER A 5 -24.01 9.02 10.35
C SER A 5 -22.71 9.84 10.41
N HIS A 6 -22.72 11.14 10.73
CA HIS A 6 -21.59 12.01 10.36
C HIS A 6 -20.63 12.40 11.49
N SER A 7 -20.67 11.80 12.67
CA SER A 7 -19.76 12.22 13.77
C SER A 7 -18.84 11.15 14.33
N LEU A 8 -18.79 9.99 13.71
CA LEU A 8 -18.10 8.83 14.33
C LEU A 8 -16.71 8.52 13.78
N CYS A 9 -16.34 9.13 12.69
CA CYS A 9 -15.17 8.67 11.93
C CYS A 9 -13.89 9.50 12.12
N LEU A 10 -13.90 10.66 12.80
CA LEU A 10 -12.63 11.35 13.10
C LEU A 10 -11.69 10.53 13.99
N ALA A 11 -12.26 9.62 14.80
CA ALA A 11 -11.49 8.63 15.56
C ALA A 11 -10.94 7.49 14.69
N LEU A 12 -11.44 7.30 13.46
CA LEU A 12 -11.08 6.16 12.62
C LEU A 12 -9.79 6.41 11.80
N VAL A 13 -9.49 7.65 11.45
CA VAL A 13 -8.24 8.00 10.73
C VAL A 13 -7.03 7.87 11.65
N VAL A 14 -7.19 8.17 12.95
CA VAL A 14 -6.14 7.94 13.97
C VAL A 14 -5.90 6.45 14.20
N CYS A 15 -6.90 5.59 14.00
CA CYS A 15 -6.78 4.15 14.22
C CYS A 15 -6.07 3.37 13.11
N LEU A 16 -5.88 3.93 11.91
CA LEU A 16 -5.00 3.31 10.89
C LEU A 16 -3.52 3.46 11.26
N SER A 17 -3.17 4.50 12.02
CA SER A 17 -1.85 4.64 12.63
C SER A 17 -1.61 3.67 13.79
N GLY A 18 -2.67 3.15 14.44
CA GLY A 18 -2.57 2.18 15.53
C GLY A 18 -2.07 0.79 15.10
N VAL A 19 -2.38 0.35 13.87
CA VAL A 19 -1.79 -0.90 13.33
C VAL A 19 -0.28 -0.75 13.12
N ALA A 20 0.19 0.45 12.76
CA ALA A 20 1.61 0.75 12.65
C ALA A 20 2.28 0.95 14.03
N SER A 21 1.53 1.42 15.05
CA SER A 21 2.04 1.68 16.39
C SER A 21 2.03 0.44 17.29
N ALA A 22 1.13 -0.53 17.05
CA ALA A 22 1.09 -1.80 17.79
C ALA A 22 2.31 -2.69 17.54
N ALA A 23 3.08 -2.41 16.49
CA ALA A 23 4.27 -3.18 16.15
C ALA A 23 5.57 -2.66 16.77
N GLN A 24 5.56 -1.59 17.62
CA GLN A 24 6.83 -1.00 18.03
C GLN A 24 6.89 -0.34 19.39
N LYS A 25 7.38 -1.13 20.38
CA LYS A 25 8.39 -0.60 21.32
C LYS A 25 9.72 -1.29 21.00
N PRO A 26 10.87 -0.55 20.92
CA PRO A 26 12.18 -1.18 20.80
C PRO A 26 12.41 -2.07 22.02
N GLY A 27 12.38 -3.38 21.85
CA GLY A 27 12.50 -4.36 22.93
C GLY A 27 11.54 -5.54 22.83
N ASP A 28 10.58 -5.50 21.91
CA ASP A 28 9.67 -6.63 21.71
C ASP A 28 10.39 -7.79 21.02
N LYS A 29 10.37 -8.98 21.64
CA LYS A 29 11.07 -10.18 21.14
C LYS A 29 10.59 -10.61 19.75
N HIS A 30 9.47 -10.05 19.27
CA HIS A 30 8.83 -10.36 17.98
C HIS A 30 9.26 -9.42 16.84
N SER A 31 10.00 -8.35 17.15
CA SER A 31 10.50 -7.39 16.13
C SER A 31 11.79 -7.84 15.44
N ALA A 32 12.50 -8.82 15.98
CA ALA A 32 13.70 -9.37 15.35
C ALA A 32 13.34 -10.44 14.33
N ALA A 33 13.58 -10.18 13.04
CA ALA A 33 13.33 -11.14 11.99
C ALA A 33 14.33 -12.29 12.06
N HIS A 34 13.84 -13.49 12.42
CA HIS A 34 14.61 -14.73 12.38
C HIS A 34 14.41 -15.52 11.07
N ASN A 35 13.41 -15.13 10.29
CA ASN A 35 13.09 -15.68 8.98
C ASN A 35 13.26 -14.58 7.93
N LEU A 36 13.87 -14.91 6.77
CA LEU A 36 14.18 -13.94 5.72
C LEU A 36 12.91 -13.36 5.08
N ASP A 37 11.92 -14.21 4.80
CA ASP A 37 10.67 -13.79 4.17
C ASP A 37 9.87 -12.88 5.10
N TYR A 38 9.91 -13.17 6.41
CA TYR A 38 9.30 -12.28 7.41
C TYR A 38 10.04 -10.95 7.51
N GLY A 39 11.37 -10.99 7.47
CA GLY A 39 12.21 -9.79 7.46
C GLY A 39 11.95 -8.90 6.25
N GLU A 40 11.81 -9.49 5.06
CA GLU A 40 11.45 -8.79 3.84
C GLU A 40 10.02 -8.20 3.93
N GLY A 41 9.06 -8.98 4.42
CA GLY A 41 7.70 -8.51 4.66
C GLY A 41 7.65 -7.32 5.63
N LEU A 42 8.41 -7.39 6.76
CA LEU A 42 8.56 -6.27 7.71
C LEU A 42 9.20 -5.04 7.06
N TYR A 43 10.25 -5.24 6.27
CA TYR A 43 10.92 -4.14 5.57
C TYR A 43 9.93 -3.37 4.68
N HIS A 44 9.17 -4.06 3.84
CA HIS A 44 8.16 -3.45 2.98
C HIS A 44 7.03 -2.80 3.80
N TYR A 45 6.61 -3.43 4.89
CA TYR A 45 5.60 -2.88 5.80
C TYR A 45 6.02 -1.52 6.37
N TYR A 46 7.26 -1.41 6.88
CA TYR A 46 7.77 -0.14 7.43
C TYR A 46 8.10 0.91 6.38
N GLN A 47 8.29 0.50 5.13
CA GLN A 47 8.38 1.41 3.99
C GLN A 47 7.01 1.95 3.57
N GLY A 48 5.90 1.43 4.13
CA GLY A 48 4.54 1.75 3.70
C GLY A 48 4.12 1.03 2.41
N ASP A 49 4.95 0.12 1.91
CA ASP A 49 4.64 -0.68 0.72
C ASP A 49 3.92 -1.97 1.10
N TYR A 50 2.69 -1.79 1.60
CA TYR A 50 1.88 -2.91 2.10
C TYR A 50 1.54 -3.95 1.03
N ALA A 51 1.50 -3.60 -0.25
CA ALA A 51 1.22 -4.55 -1.32
C ALA A 51 2.39 -5.52 -1.56
N GLU A 52 3.64 -5.04 -1.52
CA GLU A 52 4.82 -5.90 -1.58
C GLU A 52 4.95 -6.73 -0.29
N ALA A 53 4.70 -6.11 0.87
CA ALA A 53 4.65 -6.85 2.13
C ALA A 53 3.64 -8.00 2.10
N LEU A 54 2.41 -7.75 1.62
CA LEU A 54 1.38 -8.78 1.46
C LEU A 54 1.81 -9.86 0.47
N SER A 55 2.40 -9.50 -0.68
CA SER A 55 2.86 -10.49 -1.66
C SER A 55 3.96 -11.37 -1.12
N THR A 56 4.92 -10.81 -0.39
CA THR A 56 6.01 -11.56 0.26
C THR A 56 5.45 -12.54 1.30
N LEU A 57 4.57 -12.06 2.21
CA LEU A 57 3.98 -12.91 3.24
C LEU A 57 3.05 -13.99 2.65
N GLU A 58 2.31 -13.70 1.59
CA GLU A 58 1.46 -14.67 0.92
C GLU A 58 2.27 -15.73 0.18
N LEU A 59 3.37 -15.33 -0.48
CA LEU A 59 4.29 -16.26 -1.11
C LEU A 59 4.94 -17.18 -0.08
N ALA A 60 5.41 -16.63 1.03
CA ALA A 60 5.99 -17.42 2.14
C ALA A 60 4.97 -18.43 2.69
N ARG A 61 3.69 -18.03 2.83
CA ARG A 61 2.61 -18.95 3.24
C ARG A 61 2.44 -20.12 2.27
N GLN A 62 2.49 -19.88 0.97
CA GLN A 62 2.37 -20.91 -0.06
C GLN A 62 3.59 -21.84 -0.09
N GLN A 63 4.75 -21.36 0.33
CA GLN A 63 6.01 -22.13 0.36
C GLN A 63 6.23 -22.92 1.66
N GLY A 64 5.27 -22.93 2.58
CA GLY A 64 5.35 -23.73 3.81
C GLY A 64 5.22 -22.91 5.10
N GLY A 65 4.97 -21.61 4.98
CA GLY A 65 4.75 -20.70 6.11
C GLY A 65 6.04 -20.12 6.69
N ILE A 66 5.87 -19.17 7.61
CA ILE A 66 6.96 -18.47 8.29
C ILE A 66 7.15 -19.11 9.67
N SER A 67 8.32 -19.71 9.90
CA SER A 67 8.65 -20.35 11.17
C SER A 67 9.33 -19.40 12.16
N GLY A 68 9.14 -19.64 13.46
CA GLY A 68 9.87 -18.95 14.53
C GLY A 68 9.23 -17.64 15.02
N HIS A 69 8.09 -17.24 14.44
CA HIS A 69 7.38 -16.00 14.79
C HIS A 69 5.94 -16.21 15.30
N GLY A 70 5.56 -17.47 15.59
CA GLY A 70 4.18 -17.79 15.99
C GLY A 70 3.19 -17.35 14.91
N HIS A 71 2.09 -16.73 15.31
CA HIS A 71 1.02 -16.25 14.41
C HIS A 71 1.09 -14.74 14.10
N TYR A 72 2.20 -14.07 14.45
CA TYR A 72 2.36 -12.64 14.16
C TYR A 72 2.37 -12.30 12.66
N PRO A 73 3.00 -13.10 11.78
CA PRO A 73 2.95 -12.86 10.33
C PRO A 73 1.53 -12.91 9.77
N GLU A 74 0.69 -13.83 10.27
CA GLU A 74 -0.70 -13.97 9.87
C GLU A 74 -1.55 -12.79 10.37
N LEU A 75 -1.40 -12.40 11.64
CA LEU A 75 -2.08 -11.22 12.19
C LEU A 75 -1.69 -9.95 11.46
N MET A 76 -0.40 -9.80 11.11
CA MET A 76 0.08 -8.67 10.33
C MET A 76 -0.55 -8.65 8.93
N ARG A 77 -0.61 -9.81 8.25
CA ARG A 77 -1.28 -9.95 6.96
C ARG A 77 -2.76 -9.59 7.05
N ALA A 78 -3.46 -10.08 8.08
CA ALA A 78 -4.86 -9.72 8.33
C ALA A 78 -5.05 -8.22 8.54
N GLY A 79 -4.15 -7.57 9.30
CA GLY A 79 -4.12 -6.13 9.49
C GLY A 79 -3.89 -5.36 8.19
N MET A 80 -3.01 -5.84 7.31
CA MET A 80 -2.79 -5.23 6.00
C MET A 80 -3.99 -5.42 5.07
N TYR A 81 -4.68 -6.57 5.07
CA TYR A 81 -5.95 -6.74 4.36
C TYR A 81 -6.99 -5.73 4.82
N LEU A 82 -7.06 -5.50 6.14
CA LEU A 82 -7.96 -4.49 6.70
C LEU A 82 -7.59 -3.08 6.24
N ALA A 83 -6.31 -2.72 6.24
CA ALA A 83 -5.81 -1.42 5.78
C ALA A 83 -6.15 -1.14 4.31
N TYR A 84 -6.14 -2.19 3.46
CA TYR A 84 -6.57 -2.09 2.05
C TYR A 84 -8.08 -2.22 1.84
N GLY A 85 -8.89 -2.21 2.90
CA GLY A 85 -10.35 -2.35 2.77
C GLY A 85 -10.83 -3.74 2.33
N MET A 86 -9.94 -4.75 2.30
CA MET A 86 -10.28 -6.15 2.02
C MET A 86 -10.93 -6.82 3.23
N THR A 87 -12.01 -6.24 3.73
CA THR A 87 -12.65 -6.59 5.01
C THR A 87 -13.05 -8.06 5.10
N ALA A 88 -13.50 -8.66 4.00
CA ALA A 88 -13.88 -10.08 3.96
C ALA A 88 -12.67 -11.01 4.19
N LYS A 89 -11.53 -10.71 3.56
CA LYS A 89 -10.28 -11.46 3.76
C LYS A 89 -9.72 -11.24 5.17
N ALA A 90 -9.68 -9.99 5.64
CA ALA A 90 -9.25 -9.66 6.98
C ALA A 90 -10.07 -10.42 8.04
N ARG A 91 -11.41 -10.42 7.88
CA ARG A 91 -12.33 -11.15 8.77
C ARG A 91 -12.05 -12.66 8.77
N ALA A 92 -11.85 -13.27 7.61
CA ALA A 92 -11.55 -14.69 7.49
C ALA A 92 -10.22 -15.07 8.17
N GLU A 93 -9.18 -14.26 7.97
CA GLU A 93 -7.87 -14.47 8.60
C GLU A 93 -7.94 -14.31 10.12
N PHE A 94 -8.55 -13.25 10.65
CA PHE A 94 -8.71 -13.10 12.10
C PHE A 94 -9.56 -14.21 12.70
N ALA A 95 -10.62 -14.64 12.02
CA ALA A 95 -11.48 -15.73 12.50
C ALA A 95 -10.76 -17.09 12.59
N ALA A 96 -9.75 -17.31 11.75
CA ALA A 96 -8.94 -18.53 11.80
C ALA A 96 -8.14 -18.65 13.12
N HIS A 97 -7.87 -17.55 13.82
CA HIS A 97 -7.11 -17.50 15.07
C HIS A 97 -7.97 -17.49 16.34
N LEU A 98 -9.25 -17.85 16.24
CA LEU A 98 -10.16 -17.98 17.40
C LEU A 98 -10.12 -19.35 18.07
N GLY A 99 -9.32 -20.30 17.56
CA GLY A 99 -9.26 -21.67 18.06
C GLY A 99 -8.65 -21.78 19.46
N GLN A 100 -9.09 -22.80 20.24
CA GLN A 100 -8.60 -23.04 21.60
C GLN A 100 -7.11 -23.41 21.69
N GLY A 101 -6.46 -23.71 20.57
CA GLY A 101 -5.02 -23.99 20.50
C GLY A 101 -4.14 -22.75 20.39
N GLU A 102 -4.73 -21.58 20.16
CA GLU A 102 -4.01 -20.32 20.01
C GLU A 102 -3.62 -19.71 21.36
N ALA A 103 -2.55 -18.92 21.35
CA ALA A 103 -2.16 -18.14 22.52
C ALA A 103 -3.26 -17.12 22.87
N PRO A 104 -3.54 -16.86 24.18
CA PRO A 104 -4.57 -15.90 24.58
C PRO A 104 -4.40 -14.51 23.96
N GLU A 105 -3.17 -14.03 23.84
CA GLU A 105 -2.84 -12.74 23.21
C GLU A 105 -3.24 -12.69 21.73
N VAL A 106 -3.03 -13.80 20.98
CA VAL A 106 -3.41 -13.93 19.57
C VAL A 106 -4.93 -13.94 19.43
N ARG A 107 -5.63 -14.70 20.30
CA ARG A 107 -7.11 -14.76 20.31
C ARG A 107 -7.70 -13.39 20.63
N ASP A 108 -7.22 -12.73 21.66
CA ASP A 108 -7.73 -11.41 22.06
C ASP A 108 -7.49 -10.38 20.95
N THR A 109 -6.32 -10.39 20.29
CA THR A 109 -6.04 -9.53 19.15
C THR A 109 -7.02 -9.80 18.01
N ALA A 110 -7.28 -11.06 17.67
CA ALA A 110 -8.25 -11.44 16.65
C ALA A 110 -9.67 -11.00 17.02
N HIS A 111 -10.09 -11.22 18.27
CA HIS A 111 -11.39 -10.76 18.78
C HIS A 111 -11.53 -9.24 18.71
N PHE A 112 -10.51 -8.48 19.09
CA PHE A 112 -10.53 -7.02 18.99
C PHE A 112 -10.76 -6.54 17.54
N TYR A 113 -10.00 -7.06 16.57
CA TYR A 113 -10.17 -6.66 15.18
C TYR A 113 -11.50 -7.13 14.58
N LEU A 114 -12.01 -8.30 14.97
CA LEU A 114 -13.34 -8.77 14.56
C LEU A 114 -14.46 -7.92 15.18
N ALA A 115 -14.30 -7.47 16.44
CA ALA A 115 -15.23 -6.53 17.07
C ALA A 115 -15.27 -5.20 16.28
N ARG A 116 -14.11 -4.68 15.94
CA ARG A 116 -13.95 -3.44 15.14
C ARG A 116 -14.59 -3.59 13.75
N LEU A 117 -14.31 -4.69 13.03
CA LEU A 117 -14.90 -4.98 11.73
C LEU A 117 -16.42 -5.12 11.80
N SER A 118 -16.94 -5.75 12.85
CA SER A 118 -18.38 -5.92 13.06
C SER A 118 -19.05 -4.59 13.39
N TYR A 119 -18.41 -3.76 14.21
CA TYR A 119 -18.87 -2.41 14.51
C TYR A 119 -18.96 -1.54 13.25
N GLN A 120 -17.93 -1.57 12.40
CA GLN A 120 -17.89 -0.84 11.12
C GLN A 120 -18.97 -1.29 10.14
N ALA A 121 -19.30 -2.59 10.16
CA ALA A 121 -20.37 -3.16 9.36
C ALA A 121 -21.79 -2.88 9.92
N GLY A 122 -21.90 -2.22 11.10
CA GLY A 122 -23.17 -1.99 11.78
C GLY A 122 -23.73 -3.22 12.52
N ASP A 123 -22.97 -4.32 12.57
CA ASP A 123 -23.33 -5.52 13.33
C ASP A 123 -22.90 -5.37 14.80
N TYR A 124 -23.63 -4.53 15.54
CA TYR A 124 -23.34 -4.24 16.93
C TYR A 124 -23.45 -5.46 17.87
N PRO A 125 -24.41 -6.40 17.66
CA PRO A 125 -24.44 -7.63 18.46
C PRO A 125 -23.18 -8.48 18.30
N ALA A 126 -22.69 -8.67 17.07
CA ALA A 126 -21.45 -9.41 16.83
C ALA A 126 -20.24 -8.67 17.43
N ALA A 127 -20.18 -7.35 17.30
CA ALA A 127 -19.13 -6.53 17.94
C ALA A 127 -19.12 -6.71 19.46
N ALA A 128 -20.30 -6.70 20.10
CA ALA A 128 -20.42 -6.93 21.55
C ALA A 128 -19.91 -8.32 21.97
N ASN A 129 -20.30 -9.36 21.22
CA ASN A 129 -19.87 -10.73 21.51
C ASN A 129 -18.34 -10.87 21.43
N HIS A 130 -17.71 -10.25 20.44
CA HIS A 130 -16.25 -10.27 20.32
C HIS A 130 -15.56 -9.51 21.45
N LEU A 131 -16.06 -8.34 21.87
CA LEU A 131 -15.50 -7.62 23.03
C LEU A 131 -15.67 -8.37 24.33
N GLN A 132 -16.80 -9.06 24.52
CA GLN A 132 -17.06 -9.89 25.71
C GLN A 132 -16.19 -11.16 25.75
N ALA A 133 -15.70 -11.62 24.62
CA ALA A 133 -14.85 -12.80 24.52
C ALA A 133 -13.38 -12.52 24.84
N LEU A 134 -12.98 -11.26 25.07
CA LEU A 134 -11.62 -10.92 25.48
C LEU A 134 -11.29 -11.52 26.86
N GLU A 135 -10.17 -12.23 26.94
CA GLU A 135 -9.70 -12.89 28.16
C GLU A 135 -8.78 -12.01 29.02
N GLY A 136 -8.52 -10.79 28.57
CA GLY A 136 -7.63 -9.82 29.28
C GLY A 136 -6.16 -9.95 28.89
N ALA A 137 -5.85 -10.68 27.85
CA ALA A 137 -4.50 -10.85 27.29
C ALA A 137 -4.20 -9.89 26.14
N LEU A 138 -5.07 -8.91 25.89
CA LEU A 138 -4.89 -7.96 24.79
C LEU A 138 -3.60 -7.15 24.98
N PRO A 139 -2.77 -6.96 23.93
CA PRO A 139 -1.57 -6.12 23.99
C PRO A 139 -1.86 -4.72 24.54
N ALA A 140 -0.97 -4.20 25.39
CA ALA A 140 -1.16 -2.89 26.05
C ALA A 140 -1.44 -1.75 25.05
N SER A 141 -0.87 -1.82 23.84
CA SER A 141 -1.12 -0.86 22.76
C SER A 141 -2.55 -0.87 22.22
N LEU A 142 -3.32 -1.96 22.42
CA LEU A 142 -4.69 -2.10 21.92
C LEU A 142 -5.75 -1.98 23.03
N GLN A 143 -5.36 -1.99 24.30
CA GLN A 143 -6.30 -1.97 25.43
C GLN A 143 -7.14 -0.69 25.44
N ASP A 144 -6.51 0.46 25.28
CA ASP A 144 -7.19 1.76 25.28
C ASP A 144 -8.13 1.92 24.05
N GLU A 145 -7.72 1.40 22.88
CA GLU A 145 -8.59 1.36 21.69
C GLU A 145 -9.80 0.43 21.88
N ALA A 146 -9.61 -0.72 22.52
CA ALA A 146 -10.71 -1.64 22.81
C ALA A 146 -11.72 -1.04 23.79
N ALA A 147 -11.22 -0.33 24.82
CA ALA A 147 -12.06 0.41 25.76
C ALA A 147 -12.85 1.53 25.05
N LEU A 148 -12.21 2.29 24.16
CA LEU A 148 -12.91 3.30 23.37
C LEU A 148 -13.96 2.68 22.43
N LEU A 149 -13.68 1.55 21.80
CA LEU A 149 -14.65 0.82 21.00
C LEU A 149 -15.86 0.35 21.82
N ALA A 150 -15.65 -0.07 23.07
CA ALA A 150 -16.74 -0.41 23.99
C ALA A 150 -17.63 0.80 24.29
N VAL A 151 -17.05 1.99 24.49
CA VAL A 151 -17.82 3.25 24.65
C VAL A 151 -18.64 3.54 23.39
N HIS A 152 -18.03 3.43 22.21
CA HIS A 152 -18.74 3.65 20.93
C HIS A 152 -19.90 2.66 20.74
N LEU A 153 -19.67 1.39 21.03
CA LEU A 153 -20.71 0.36 20.98
C LEU A 153 -21.86 0.68 21.94
N ARG A 154 -21.55 1.11 23.16
CA ARG A 154 -22.54 1.54 24.13
C ARG A 154 -23.38 2.70 23.62
N ILE A 155 -22.75 3.71 23.00
CA ILE A 155 -23.43 4.86 22.42
C ILE A 155 -24.42 4.41 21.34
N GLN A 156 -24.01 3.49 20.46
CA GLN A 156 -24.85 3.02 19.35
C GLN A 156 -26.03 2.15 19.80
N THR A 157 -25.83 1.33 20.83
CA THR A 157 -26.84 0.35 21.26
C THR A 157 -27.82 0.90 22.29
N GLN A 158 -27.37 1.76 23.20
CA GLN A 158 -28.11 2.19 24.37
C GLN A 158 -28.07 3.69 24.63
N GLY A 159 -27.31 4.44 23.83
CA GLY A 159 -27.05 5.87 24.03
C GLY A 159 -26.10 6.16 25.21
N ALA A 160 -25.90 7.44 25.48
CA ALA A 160 -25.04 7.87 26.58
C ALA A 160 -25.74 7.68 27.95
N PRO A 161 -25.15 6.92 28.90
CA PRO A 161 -25.68 6.82 30.26
C PRO A 161 -25.51 8.17 31.03
N SER A 162 -25.88 8.23 32.30
CA SER A 162 -25.47 9.35 33.16
C SER A 162 -23.94 9.30 33.39
N LEU A 163 -23.31 10.45 33.68
CA LEU A 163 -21.86 10.52 33.88
C LEU A 163 -21.39 9.54 35.00
N ASN A 164 -22.13 9.47 36.11
CA ASN A 164 -21.80 8.54 37.18
C ASN A 164 -21.91 7.07 36.75
N SER A 165 -22.87 6.75 35.87
CA SER A 165 -23.05 5.39 35.35
C SER A 165 -22.06 5.05 34.24
N ALA A 166 -21.37 6.04 33.66
CA ALA A 166 -20.34 5.85 32.68
C ALA A 166 -18.95 5.56 33.28
N GLN A 167 -18.81 5.69 34.58
CA GLN A 167 -17.49 5.60 35.25
C GLN A 167 -16.80 4.26 34.96
N SER A 168 -17.52 3.14 35.00
CA SER A 168 -16.97 1.81 34.68
C SER A 168 -16.57 1.62 33.23
N LEU A 169 -17.14 2.44 32.31
CA LEU A 169 -16.74 2.46 30.89
C LEU A 169 -15.50 3.34 30.64
N LEU A 170 -15.31 4.36 31.50
CA LEU A 170 -14.23 5.33 31.35
C LEU A 170 -12.98 4.89 32.11
N GLU A 171 -13.11 4.11 33.20
CA GLU A 171 -12.01 3.63 34.03
C GLU A 171 -10.91 2.88 33.25
N PRO A 172 -11.20 2.03 32.23
CA PRO A 172 -10.15 1.37 31.45
C PRO A 172 -9.42 2.27 30.46
N LEU A 173 -9.92 3.51 30.22
CA LEU A 173 -9.34 4.44 29.26
C LEU A 173 -8.20 5.22 29.90
N THR A 174 -7.16 5.43 29.12
CA THR A 174 -6.02 6.28 29.46
C THR A 174 -5.94 7.46 28.48
N ASP A 175 -5.29 7.25 27.36
CA ASP A 175 -5.04 8.29 26.35
C ASP A 175 -6.28 8.71 25.54
N ASN A 176 -7.35 7.91 25.52
CA ASN A 176 -8.57 8.19 24.75
C ASN A 176 -9.76 8.69 25.62
N THR A 177 -9.54 8.96 26.91
CA THR A 177 -10.60 9.40 27.84
C THR A 177 -11.30 10.66 27.32
N TYR A 178 -10.57 11.65 26.83
CA TYR A 178 -11.12 12.90 26.31
C TYR A 178 -11.99 12.68 25.06
N LEU A 179 -11.66 11.72 24.19
CA LEU A 179 -12.48 11.36 23.02
C LEU A 179 -13.78 10.67 23.44
N ALA A 180 -13.71 9.76 24.39
CA ALA A 180 -14.88 9.07 24.93
C ALA A 180 -15.87 10.04 25.57
N LEU A 181 -15.39 10.98 26.38
CA LEU A 181 -16.21 12.01 27.02
C LEU A 181 -16.89 12.93 26.01
N LEU A 182 -16.15 13.41 24.98
CA LEU A 182 -16.76 14.21 23.91
C LEU A 182 -17.85 13.42 23.18
N ASN A 183 -17.60 12.14 22.85
CA ASN A 183 -18.56 11.32 22.09
C ASN A 183 -19.82 11.00 22.90
N LEU A 184 -19.67 10.75 24.20
CA LEU A 184 -20.83 10.60 25.13
C LEU A 184 -21.63 11.89 25.23
N GLY A 185 -20.96 13.05 25.34
CA GLY A 185 -21.60 14.35 25.36
C GLY A 185 -22.37 14.64 24.06
N ASN A 186 -21.77 14.36 22.91
CA ASN A 186 -22.41 14.49 21.60
C ASN A 186 -23.62 13.55 21.46
N SER A 187 -23.53 12.33 21.99
CA SER A 187 -24.64 11.38 22.00
C SER A 187 -25.82 11.90 22.84
N ALA A 188 -25.55 12.40 24.03
CA ALA A 188 -26.57 13.02 24.90
C ALA A 188 -27.20 14.25 24.25
N SER A 189 -26.41 15.09 23.61
CA SER A 189 -26.89 16.28 22.89
C SER A 189 -27.83 15.92 21.74
N ARG A 190 -27.47 14.89 20.95
CA ARG A 190 -28.34 14.39 19.86
C ARG A 190 -29.64 13.76 20.39
N ALA A 191 -29.61 13.17 21.57
CA ALA A 191 -30.78 12.63 22.24
C ALA A 191 -31.69 13.74 22.84
N GLY A 192 -31.33 15.02 22.73
CA GLY A 192 -32.10 16.14 23.26
C GLY A 192 -31.93 16.34 24.77
N ASP A 193 -30.86 15.80 25.38
CA ASP A 193 -30.55 15.96 26.79
C ASP A 193 -29.32 16.90 26.99
N PRO A 194 -29.53 18.22 26.94
CA PRO A 194 -28.44 19.17 27.04
C PRO A 194 -27.76 19.18 28.43
N ILE A 195 -28.49 18.84 29.49
CA ILE A 195 -27.92 18.80 30.85
C ILE A 195 -26.90 17.66 30.95
N ARG A 196 -27.26 16.48 30.46
CA ARG A 196 -26.34 15.35 30.38
C ARG A 196 -25.17 15.62 29.45
N ALA A 197 -25.41 16.24 28.27
CA ALA A 197 -24.35 16.64 27.36
C ALA A 197 -23.34 17.58 28.03
N GLN A 198 -23.82 18.59 28.76
CA GLN A 198 -22.96 19.55 29.48
C GLN A 198 -22.15 18.87 30.58
N SER A 199 -22.71 17.87 31.27
CA SER A 199 -21.94 17.14 32.29
C SER A 199 -20.73 16.42 31.70
N TYR A 200 -20.89 15.80 30.52
CA TYR A 200 -19.79 15.16 29.80
C TYR A 200 -18.79 16.16 29.21
N TYR A 201 -19.28 17.28 28.65
CA TYR A 201 -18.39 18.31 28.12
C TYR A 201 -17.54 18.95 29.21
N LYS A 202 -18.10 19.20 30.39
CA LYS A 202 -17.34 19.70 31.54
C LYS A 202 -16.29 18.69 32.01
N ALA A 203 -16.67 17.41 32.13
CA ALA A 203 -15.73 16.35 32.49
C ALA A 203 -14.59 16.21 31.47
N MET A 204 -14.87 16.40 30.15
CA MET A 204 -13.83 16.45 29.12
C MET A 204 -12.85 17.61 29.30
N LEU A 205 -13.36 18.79 29.65
CA LEU A 205 -12.53 19.98 29.88
C LEU A 205 -11.64 19.86 31.13
N GLU A 206 -12.01 19.00 32.08
CA GLU A 206 -11.27 18.65 33.29
C GLU A 206 -10.34 17.43 33.09
N ALA A 207 -10.46 16.71 31.96
CA ALA A 207 -9.64 15.54 31.68
C ALA A 207 -8.18 15.94 31.41
N GLU A 208 -7.27 15.09 31.85
CA GLU A 208 -5.83 15.26 31.60
C GLU A 208 -5.52 15.08 30.11
N PRO A 209 -4.55 15.86 29.58
CA PRO A 209 -4.07 15.65 28.22
C PRO A 209 -3.38 14.29 28.08
N PRO A 210 -3.32 13.71 26.85
CA PRO A 210 -2.65 12.45 26.62
C PRO A 210 -1.14 12.54 26.93
N GLU A 211 -0.54 11.43 27.36
CA GLU A 211 0.90 11.35 27.64
C GLU A 211 1.73 11.49 26.35
N ASP A 212 1.21 11.03 25.22
CA ASP A 212 1.88 11.16 23.93
C ASP A 212 1.84 12.62 23.44
N LYS A 213 3.02 13.23 23.38
CA LYS A 213 3.21 14.61 22.93
C LYS A 213 2.71 14.86 21.51
N ASN A 214 2.71 13.84 20.66
CA ASN A 214 2.20 13.95 19.28
C ASN A 214 0.68 14.11 19.24
N ARG A 215 -0.04 13.76 20.30
CA ARG A 215 -1.50 13.86 20.42
C ARG A 215 -1.99 15.13 21.14
N VAL A 216 -1.08 15.98 21.57
CA VAL A 216 -1.45 17.22 22.29
C VAL A 216 -2.27 18.17 21.39
N GLU A 217 -1.92 18.31 20.13
CA GLU A 217 -2.71 19.13 19.20
C GLU A 217 -4.09 18.53 18.93
N GLU A 218 -4.21 17.21 18.84
CA GLU A 218 -5.50 16.52 18.76
C GLU A 218 -6.36 16.83 20.00
N TYR A 219 -5.78 16.70 21.19
CA TYR A 219 -6.46 17.05 22.45
C TYR A 219 -6.93 18.51 22.48
N LEU A 220 -6.09 19.47 22.05
CA LEU A 220 -6.45 20.87 21.97
C LEU A 220 -7.57 21.12 20.96
N ALA A 221 -7.56 20.44 19.83
CA ALA A 221 -8.65 20.52 18.84
C ALA A 221 -9.97 19.93 19.40
N VAL A 222 -9.89 18.82 20.14
CA VAL A 222 -11.06 18.23 20.84
C VAL A 222 -11.58 19.16 21.92
N ARG A 223 -10.71 19.84 22.66
CA ARG A 223 -11.06 20.86 23.65
C ARG A 223 -11.79 22.04 23.02
N ASP A 224 -11.30 22.58 21.91
CA ASP A 224 -11.98 23.64 21.15
C ASP A 224 -13.37 23.19 20.66
N LYS A 225 -13.48 21.94 20.19
CA LYS A 225 -14.75 21.33 19.79
C LYS A 225 -15.72 21.22 20.97
N THR A 226 -15.19 20.86 22.13
CA THR A 226 -15.98 20.73 23.36
C THR A 226 -16.49 22.10 23.82
N TYR A 227 -15.65 23.13 23.86
CA TYR A 227 -16.08 24.49 24.18
C TYR A 227 -17.13 25.03 23.21
N THR A 228 -16.94 24.77 21.90
CA THR A 228 -17.92 25.15 20.88
C THR A 228 -19.27 24.45 21.10
N ALA A 229 -19.26 23.12 21.34
CA ALA A 229 -20.47 22.35 21.60
C ALA A 229 -21.18 22.80 22.90
N LEU A 230 -20.40 23.06 23.95
CA LEU A 230 -20.89 23.57 25.24
C LEU A 230 -21.52 24.98 25.07
N GLY A 231 -20.88 25.86 24.31
CA GLY A 231 -21.39 27.17 24.01
C GLY A 231 -22.75 27.16 23.29
N TYR A 232 -22.89 26.32 22.25
CA TYR A 232 -24.17 26.13 21.57
C TYR A 232 -25.22 25.44 22.44
N SER A 233 -24.82 24.53 23.33
CA SER A 233 -25.73 23.90 24.30
C SER A 233 -26.31 24.94 25.27
N TYR A 234 -25.50 25.87 25.80
CA TYR A 234 -25.97 26.96 26.64
C TYR A 234 -26.84 27.96 25.85
N LEU A 235 -26.44 28.29 24.60
CA LEU A 235 -27.22 29.19 23.75
C LEU A 235 -28.64 28.62 23.51
N GLY A 236 -28.76 27.34 23.24
CA GLY A 236 -30.06 26.67 23.08
C GLY A 236 -30.90 26.66 24.34
N GLN A 237 -30.29 26.73 25.53
CA GLN A 237 -30.98 26.85 26.84
C GLN A 237 -31.21 28.31 27.26
N ARG A 238 -30.83 29.29 26.42
CA ARG A 238 -30.91 30.72 26.69
C ARG A 238 -30.03 31.20 27.87
N ASP A 239 -29.03 30.40 28.24
CA ASP A 239 -27.96 30.83 29.16
C ASP A 239 -26.86 31.54 28.37
N TYR A 240 -27.13 32.77 28.00
CA TYR A 240 -26.27 33.59 27.15
C TYR A 240 -24.93 33.94 27.81
N ALA A 241 -24.91 34.05 29.14
CA ALA A 241 -23.69 34.35 29.88
C ALA A 241 -22.70 33.20 29.82
N SER A 242 -23.15 31.96 30.12
CA SER A 242 -22.35 30.76 30.02
C SER A 242 -21.96 30.43 28.57
N ALA A 243 -22.85 30.67 27.60
CA ALA A 243 -22.56 30.53 26.17
C ALA A 243 -21.37 31.40 25.74
N LYS A 244 -21.41 32.71 26.07
CA LYS A 244 -20.31 33.64 25.77
C LYS A 244 -19.01 33.21 26.44
N ALA A 245 -19.06 32.77 27.69
CA ALA A 245 -17.89 32.30 28.42
C ALA A 245 -17.26 31.09 27.72
N ALA A 246 -18.07 30.12 27.31
CA ALA A 246 -17.58 28.93 26.59
C ALA A 246 -16.96 29.27 25.23
N PHE A 247 -17.62 30.09 24.42
CA PHE A 247 -17.08 30.46 23.09
C PHE A 247 -15.77 31.25 23.18
N ARG A 248 -15.51 32.01 24.24
CA ARG A 248 -14.26 32.74 24.46
C ARG A 248 -13.04 31.88 24.64
N GLU A 249 -13.21 30.64 25.12
CA GLU A 249 -12.14 29.71 25.38
C GLU A 249 -11.67 29.00 24.10
N VAL A 250 -12.39 29.12 22.99
CA VAL A 250 -12.03 28.53 21.69
C VAL A 250 -10.89 29.34 21.07
N ARG A 251 -9.81 28.67 20.70
CA ARG A 251 -8.66 29.28 20.02
C ARG A 251 -9.08 29.85 18.66
N LEU A 252 -8.48 30.98 18.25
CA LEU A 252 -8.86 31.70 17.01
C LEU A 252 -8.13 31.19 15.77
N ASP A 253 -7.15 30.33 15.92
CA ASP A 253 -6.30 29.76 14.88
C ASP A 253 -6.66 28.32 14.50
N ASN A 254 -7.88 27.89 14.84
CA ASN A 254 -8.39 26.55 14.52
C ASN A 254 -9.63 26.58 13.61
N ALA A 255 -10.01 25.41 13.08
CA ALA A 255 -11.15 25.24 12.17
C ALA A 255 -12.51 25.62 12.78
N LEU A 256 -12.64 25.68 14.11
CA LEU A 256 -13.90 25.99 14.80
C LEU A 256 -14.01 27.46 15.21
N ALA A 257 -12.96 28.26 15.02
CA ALA A 257 -12.91 29.65 15.41
C ALA A 257 -14.07 30.47 14.81
N ASN A 258 -14.38 30.27 13.53
CA ASN A 258 -15.47 30.98 12.85
C ASN A 258 -16.82 30.64 13.47
N ARG A 259 -17.06 29.36 13.74
CA ARG A 259 -18.29 28.89 14.37
C ARG A 259 -18.45 29.41 15.81
N ALA A 260 -17.34 29.47 16.55
CA ALA A 260 -17.34 30.03 17.91
C ALA A 260 -17.59 31.55 17.89
N LEU A 261 -16.97 32.32 16.99
CA LEU A 261 -17.20 33.73 16.81
C LEU A 261 -18.65 34.02 16.44
N LEU A 262 -19.23 33.24 15.51
CA LEU A 262 -20.63 33.35 15.14
C LEU A 262 -21.55 33.11 16.35
N GLY A 263 -21.33 32.02 17.08
CA GLY A 263 -22.09 31.65 18.28
C GLY A 263 -21.97 32.69 19.39
N TYR A 264 -20.78 33.25 19.61
CA TYR A 264 -20.56 34.34 20.56
C TYR A 264 -21.41 35.59 20.20
N GLY A 265 -21.42 35.97 18.92
CA GLY A 265 -22.23 37.07 18.43
C GLY A 265 -23.73 36.84 18.65
N TRP A 266 -24.21 35.62 18.34
CA TRP A 266 -25.62 35.28 18.59
C TRP A 266 -25.96 35.25 20.09
N ALA A 267 -25.06 34.80 20.95
CA ALA A 267 -25.27 34.87 22.41
C ALA A 267 -25.33 36.30 22.92
N ALA A 268 -24.53 37.23 22.36
CA ALA A 268 -24.60 38.66 22.69
C ALA A 268 -25.89 39.31 22.17
N ALA A 269 -26.24 39.05 20.90
CA ALA A 269 -27.43 39.58 20.27
C ALA A 269 -28.72 39.08 20.94
N SER A 270 -28.78 37.82 21.34
CA SER A 270 -29.93 37.26 22.08
C SER A 270 -30.08 37.85 23.48
N TYR A 271 -29.02 38.42 24.03
CA TYR A 271 -29.05 39.21 25.27
C TYR A 271 -29.30 40.73 25.02
N HIS A 272 -29.68 41.09 23.76
CA HIS A 272 -29.88 42.46 23.31
C HIS A 272 -28.63 43.36 23.32
N ASP A 273 -27.42 42.77 23.43
CA ASP A 273 -26.15 43.50 23.31
C ASP A 273 -25.64 43.44 21.86
N TYR A 274 -26.34 44.17 20.98
CA TYR A 274 -26.01 44.15 19.54
C TYR A 274 -24.67 44.79 19.22
N VAL A 275 -24.23 45.78 20.04
CA VAL A 275 -22.91 46.40 19.89
C VAL A 275 -21.78 45.42 20.18
N LEU A 276 -21.96 44.56 21.16
CA LEU A 276 -21.00 43.48 21.45
C LEU A 276 -21.03 42.41 20.34
N ALA A 277 -22.21 42.07 19.80
CA ALA A 277 -22.39 41.10 18.73
C ALA A 277 -21.69 41.51 17.43
N LEU A 278 -21.69 42.81 17.11
CA LEU A 278 -21.01 43.31 15.92
C LEU A 278 -19.52 43.02 15.88
N LYS A 279 -18.81 42.98 17.01
CA LYS A 279 -17.35 42.77 17.05
C LYS A 279 -16.91 41.44 16.46
N PRO A 280 -17.39 40.27 16.93
CA PRO A 280 -17.02 38.99 16.35
C PRO A 280 -17.54 38.82 14.93
N TRP A 281 -18.74 39.34 14.60
CA TRP A 281 -19.29 39.21 13.25
C TRP A 281 -18.57 40.08 12.22
N GLN A 282 -18.09 41.27 12.58
CA GLN A 282 -17.23 42.07 11.72
C GLN A 282 -15.85 41.39 11.48
N ALA A 283 -15.30 40.73 12.50
CA ALA A 283 -14.09 39.94 12.35
C ALA A 283 -14.29 38.75 11.40
N LEU A 284 -15.46 38.10 11.44
CA LEU A 284 -15.84 37.04 10.50
C LEU A 284 -15.88 37.54 9.05
N ARG A 285 -16.45 38.72 8.78
CA ARG A 285 -16.55 39.26 7.41
C ARG A 285 -15.21 39.47 6.72
N GLN A 286 -14.10 39.50 7.45
CA GLN A 286 -12.73 39.58 6.90
C GLN A 286 -12.11 38.22 6.62
N ARG A 287 -12.82 37.13 6.94
CA ARG A 287 -12.39 35.78 6.70
C ARG A 287 -12.95 35.21 5.39
N SER A 288 -12.57 34.01 5.04
CA SER A 288 -13.01 33.37 3.79
C SER A 288 -14.52 33.13 3.75
N LEU A 289 -15.17 33.55 2.66
CA LEU A 289 -16.59 33.33 2.41
C LEU A 289 -16.98 31.87 2.16
N LEU A 290 -15.99 30.97 2.16
CA LEU A 290 -16.22 29.54 2.03
C LEU A 290 -16.85 28.91 3.28
N ASP A 291 -16.59 29.53 4.43
CA ASP A 291 -17.13 29.09 5.72
C ASP A 291 -18.58 29.56 5.90
N PRO A 292 -19.52 28.63 6.19
CA PRO A 292 -20.92 28.99 6.44
C PRO A 292 -21.11 30.02 7.55
N ALA A 293 -20.25 30.03 8.57
CA ALA A 293 -20.31 31.01 9.65
C ALA A 293 -19.96 32.44 9.17
N VAL A 294 -19.04 32.54 8.21
CA VAL A 294 -18.70 33.79 7.57
C VAL A 294 -19.86 34.26 6.66
N GLN A 295 -20.46 33.37 5.89
CA GLN A 295 -21.62 33.66 5.05
C GLN A 295 -22.79 34.20 5.88
N GLU A 296 -23.11 33.59 7.02
CA GLU A 296 -24.16 34.02 7.93
C GLU A 296 -23.86 35.42 8.52
N SER A 297 -22.59 35.74 8.77
CA SER A 297 -22.19 37.05 9.29
C SER A 297 -22.49 38.20 8.33
N LEU A 298 -22.58 37.94 7.02
CA LEU A 298 -22.97 38.93 6.01
C LEU A 298 -24.40 39.44 6.20
N LEU A 299 -25.28 38.62 6.79
CA LEU A 299 -26.63 39.03 7.17
C LEU A 299 -26.71 39.49 8.63
N ALA A 300 -25.94 38.86 9.51
CA ALA A 300 -25.96 39.16 10.94
C ALA A 300 -25.48 40.60 11.26
N VAL A 301 -24.42 41.08 10.58
CA VAL A 301 -23.88 42.43 10.78
C VAL A 301 -24.90 43.53 10.40
N PRO A 302 -25.44 43.57 9.18
CA PRO A 302 -26.42 44.59 8.84
C PRO A 302 -27.70 44.47 9.68
N TRP A 303 -28.15 43.27 10.00
CA TRP A 303 -29.26 43.04 10.92
C TRP A 303 -29.01 43.66 12.31
N ALA A 304 -27.78 43.47 12.87
CA ALA A 304 -27.45 44.09 14.15
C ALA A 304 -27.45 45.62 14.10
N TYR A 305 -27.05 46.24 12.97
CA TYR A 305 -27.17 47.68 12.76
C TYR A 305 -28.63 48.13 12.73
N GLU A 306 -29.54 47.33 12.14
CA GLU A 306 -30.98 47.64 12.21
C GLU A 306 -31.50 47.66 13.66
N GLN A 307 -31.06 46.69 14.48
CA GLN A 307 -31.52 46.57 15.87
C GLN A 307 -31.07 47.74 16.78
N ILE A 308 -30.08 48.51 16.36
CA ILE A 308 -29.61 49.73 17.06
C ILE A 308 -30.00 51.03 16.30
N ASP A 309 -31.00 50.95 15.43
CA ASP A 309 -31.51 52.05 14.62
C ASP A 309 -30.46 52.74 13.73
N ALA A 310 -29.35 52.08 13.42
CA ALA A 310 -28.30 52.60 12.56
C ALA A 310 -28.58 52.28 11.07
N THR A 311 -29.74 52.75 10.54
CA THR A 311 -30.28 52.41 9.22
C THR A 311 -29.30 52.65 8.07
N GLY A 312 -28.56 53.77 8.10
CA GLY A 312 -27.55 54.07 7.07
C GLY A 312 -26.40 53.07 7.05
N ALA A 313 -25.92 52.65 8.24
CA ALA A 313 -24.89 51.62 8.36
C ALA A 313 -25.41 50.24 7.94
N ALA A 314 -26.66 49.90 8.28
CA ALA A 314 -27.33 48.67 7.87
C ALA A 314 -27.42 48.58 6.34
N LEU A 315 -27.91 49.62 5.67
CA LEU A 315 -28.02 49.67 4.21
C LEU A 315 -26.66 49.58 3.52
N GLY A 316 -25.63 50.27 4.05
CA GLY A 316 -24.26 50.18 3.55
C GLY A 316 -23.71 48.74 3.66
N ALA A 317 -23.90 48.09 4.81
CA ALA A 317 -23.46 46.74 5.07
C ALA A 317 -24.19 45.68 4.21
N TYR A 318 -25.50 45.84 3.96
CA TYR A 318 -26.25 44.97 3.04
C TYR A 318 -25.76 45.10 1.59
N ARG A 319 -25.49 46.31 1.10
CA ARG A 319 -24.97 46.53 -0.26
C ARG A 319 -23.59 45.89 -0.44
N GLU A 320 -22.72 46.01 0.55
CA GLU A 320 -21.44 45.36 0.56
C GLU A 320 -21.59 43.81 0.55
N SER A 321 -22.53 43.28 1.35
CA SER A 321 -22.86 41.87 1.37
C SER A 321 -23.38 41.39 0.01
N GLU A 322 -24.23 42.15 -0.67
CA GLU A 322 -24.71 41.84 -2.02
C GLU A 322 -23.56 41.75 -3.03
N GLN A 323 -22.61 42.67 -2.98
CA GLN A 323 -21.43 42.63 -3.86
C GLN A 323 -20.56 41.39 -3.62
N LEU A 324 -20.26 41.08 -2.35
CA LEU A 324 -19.47 39.95 -1.95
C LEU A 324 -20.15 38.62 -2.39
N LEU A 325 -21.47 38.50 -2.14
CA LEU A 325 -22.23 37.31 -2.52
C LEU A 325 -22.29 37.11 -4.05
N ASN A 326 -22.46 38.17 -4.84
CA ASN A 326 -22.44 38.07 -6.30
C ASN A 326 -21.07 37.66 -6.84
N THR A 327 -19.98 38.21 -6.27
CA THR A 327 -18.62 37.84 -6.66
C THR A 327 -18.36 36.36 -6.36
N GLU A 328 -18.77 35.92 -5.17
CA GLU A 328 -18.57 34.55 -4.73
C GLU A 328 -19.40 33.55 -5.55
N LEU A 329 -20.62 33.88 -5.91
CA LEU A 329 -21.45 33.08 -6.82
C LEU A 329 -20.79 32.92 -8.19
N ALA A 330 -20.19 33.99 -8.75
CA ALA A 330 -19.47 33.88 -10.02
C ALA A 330 -18.22 32.97 -9.94
N ASN A 331 -17.47 33.07 -8.83
CA ASN A 331 -16.33 32.16 -8.57
C ASN A 331 -16.79 30.72 -8.45
N LEU A 332 -17.87 30.49 -7.71
CA LEU A 332 -18.43 29.14 -7.50
C LEU A 332 -18.99 28.54 -8.81
N ASP A 333 -19.63 29.33 -9.66
CA ASP A 333 -20.08 28.90 -10.99
C ASP A 333 -18.90 28.51 -11.87
N THR A 334 -17.78 29.20 -11.78
CA THR A 334 -16.52 28.85 -12.45
C THR A 334 -15.96 27.52 -11.94
N ALA A 335 -15.91 27.34 -10.62
CA ALA A 335 -15.43 26.12 -9.98
C ALA A 335 -16.30 24.90 -10.35
N ILE A 336 -17.64 25.05 -10.33
CA ILE A 336 -18.58 24.01 -10.76
C ILE A 336 -18.35 23.63 -12.23
N GLY A 337 -18.15 24.63 -13.11
CA GLY A 337 -17.90 24.41 -14.53
C GLY A 337 -16.57 23.70 -14.83
N ALA A 338 -15.57 23.89 -13.98
CA ALA A 338 -14.26 23.23 -14.10
C ALA A 338 -14.25 21.81 -13.53
N MET A 339 -15.25 21.42 -12.72
CA MET A 339 -15.27 20.11 -12.06
C MET A 339 -15.65 19.02 -13.06
N SER A 340 -14.70 18.12 -13.33
CA SER A 340 -14.92 16.93 -14.17
C SER A 340 -14.10 15.76 -13.65
N ARG A 341 -14.50 14.55 -14.05
CA ARG A 341 -13.74 13.32 -13.76
C ARG A 341 -12.29 13.45 -14.22
N GLU A 342 -12.08 13.96 -15.43
CA GLU A 342 -10.76 14.12 -16.04
C GLU A 342 -9.89 15.11 -15.27
N ALA A 343 -10.44 16.24 -14.85
CA ALA A 343 -9.76 17.23 -14.04
C ALA A 343 -9.37 16.66 -12.66
N LEU A 344 -10.27 15.90 -12.03
CA LEU A 344 -10.02 15.25 -10.76
C LEU A 344 -8.90 14.20 -10.87
N LEU A 345 -8.95 13.35 -11.89
CA LEU A 345 -7.90 12.35 -12.11
C LEU A 345 -6.55 13.01 -12.41
N ALA A 346 -6.51 14.06 -13.24
CA ALA A 346 -5.29 14.80 -13.53
C ALA A 346 -4.68 15.41 -12.26
N GLN A 347 -5.49 15.94 -11.37
CA GLN A 347 -5.02 16.49 -10.09
C GLN A 347 -4.49 15.40 -9.14
N LEU A 348 -5.14 14.23 -9.09
CA LEU A 348 -4.73 13.13 -8.22
C LEU A 348 -3.48 12.39 -8.73
N THR A 349 -3.30 12.31 -10.04
CA THR A 349 -2.14 11.65 -10.67
C THR A 349 -0.97 12.59 -10.91
N GLY A 350 -1.18 13.92 -10.80
CA GLY A 350 -0.25 14.95 -11.25
C GLY A 350 -0.14 14.99 -12.78
N ASP A 351 0.22 16.14 -13.35
CA ASP A 351 0.49 16.30 -14.80
C ASP A 351 1.72 15.50 -15.30
N ALA A 352 2.31 14.66 -14.47
CA ALA A 352 3.37 13.78 -14.90
C ALA A 352 2.79 12.68 -15.81
N PRO A 353 3.19 12.59 -17.08
CA PRO A 353 2.97 11.37 -17.84
C PRO A 353 3.51 10.21 -17.00
N HIS A 354 2.74 9.12 -16.93
CA HIS A 354 3.07 7.91 -16.17
C HIS A 354 4.58 7.73 -16.03
N PRO A 355 5.11 7.49 -14.82
CA PRO A 355 6.54 7.40 -14.62
C PRO A 355 7.12 6.48 -15.68
N SER A 356 7.99 7.05 -16.50
CA SER A 356 8.71 6.29 -17.52
C SER A 356 9.45 5.15 -16.82
N LEU A 357 9.62 4.04 -17.50
CA LEU A 357 10.32 2.80 -17.14
C LEU A 357 11.68 2.95 -16.39
N ASN A 358 12.18 4.16 -16.21
CA ASN A 358 13.45 4.50 -15.57
C ASN A 358 13.35 5.02 -14.14
N SER A 359 12.16 5.12 -13.56
CA SER A 359 12.03 5.42 -12.14
C SER A 359 12.24 4.13 -11.36
N ALA A 360 13.28 4.10 -10.54
CA ALA A 360 13.55 2.98 -9.65
C ALA A 360 12.29 2.61 -8.86
N PRO A 361 11.96 1.31 -8.71
CA PRO A 361 10.85 0.88 -7.87
C PRO A 361 11.12 1.39 -6.46
N GLY A 362 10.22 2.22 -5.92
CA GLY A 362 10.37 2.81 -4.58
C GLY A 362 10.26 4.33 -4.51
N THR A 363 10.18 5.05 -5.63
CA THR A 363 9.98 6.51 -5.64
C THR A 363 8.55 6.92 -6.02
N LEU A 364 7.54 6.19 -5.58
CA LEU A 364 6.27 6.83 -5.29
C LEU A 364 6.56 7.76 -4.12
N LYS A 365 6.64 9.08 -4.41
CA LYS A 365 6.95 10.09 -3.41
C LYS A 365 6.04 9.84 -2.22
N GLN A 366 6.62 9.56 -1.04
CA GLN A 366 5.92 9.41 0.23
C GLN A 366 4.94 10.56 0.54
N ASN A 367 5.03 11.67 -0.19
CA ASN A 367 4.24 12.87 0.00
C ASN A 367 2.80 12.81 -0.55
N TRP A 368 2.41 11.82 -1.33
CA TRP A 368 1.03 11.74 -1.82
C TRP A 368 0.04 11.08 -0.84
N LEU A 369 0.57 10.44 0.21
CA LEU A 369 -0.21 9.84 1.32
C LEU A 369 -0.49 10.81 2.47
N THR A 370 0.20 11.97 2.51
CA THR A 370 -0.04 12.98 3.52
C THR A 370 -1.11 13.95 3.06
N LEU A 371 -1.94 14.46 3.99
CA LEU A 371 -2.93 15.52 3.73
C LEU A 371 -2.30 16.77 3.07
N ASP A 372 -0.98 16.95 3.15
CA ASP A 372 -0.24 18.01 2.46
C ASP A 372 -0.36 17.97 0.94
N SER A 373 -0.72 16.82 0.34
CA SER A 373 -1.01 16.74 -1.09
C SER A 373 -2.39 17.29 -1.47
N VAL A 374 -3.27 17.52 -0.51
CA VAL A 374 -4.53 18.28 -0.72
C VAL A 374 -4.23 19.77 -0.90
N SER A 375 -3.12 20.28 -0.36
CA SER A 375 -2.66 21.66 -0.57
C SER A 375 -2.20 21.95 -2.00
N VAL A 376 -1.98 20.92 -2.83
CA VAL A 376 -1.64 21.05 -4.26
C VAL A 376 -2.91 21.09 -5.13
N MET A 377 -4.08 20.80 -4.56
CA MET A 377 -5.33 21.04 -5.24
C MET A 377 -5.49 22.57 -5.35
N SER A 378 -5.56 23.08 -6.58
CA SER A 378 -5.62 24.49 -6.92
C SER A 378 -6.59 25.29 -6.02
N SER A 379 -6.43 26.63 -5.97
CA SER A 379 -7.26 27.58 -5.22
C SER A 379 -8.77 27.36 -5.35
N ASP A 380 -9.22 26.63 -6.36
CA ASP A 380 -10.63 26.34 -6.64
C ASP A 380 -11.24 25.29 -5.69
N LEU A 381 -10.42 24.58 -4.91
CA LEU A 381 -10.85 23.53 -3.99
C LEU A 381 -11.00 24.00 -2.53
N THR A 382 -10.74 25.27 -2.26
CA THR A 382 -11.00 25.86 -0.95
C THR A 382 -12.48 25.81 -0.57
N TYR A 383 -13.40 25.67 -1.53
CA TYR A 383 -14.83 25.45 -1.28
C TYR A 383 -15.16 24.08 -0.65
N LEU A 384 -14.20 23.18 -0.57
CA LEU A 384 -14.38 21.80 -0.15
C LEU A 384 -13.95 21.53 1.30
N ASP A 385 -13.48 22.54 2.03
CA ASP A 385 -12.94 22.36 3.38
C ASP A 385 -13.87 21.54 4.30
N GLY A 386 -15.18 21.84 4.27
CA GLY A 386 -16.16 21.09 5.04
C GLY A 386 -16.37 19.64 4.58
N LEU A 387 -16.20 19.39 3.28
CA LEU A 387 -16.32 18.06 2.69
C LEU A 387 -15.03 17.26 2.90
N LEU A 388 -13.86 17.91 2.76
CA LEU A 388 -12.55 17.32 2.98
C LEU A 388 -12.37 16.78 4.41
N ILE A 389 -13.06 17.35 5.39
CA ILE A 389 -13.06 16.89 6.78
C ILE A 389 -14.02 15.72 6.99
N SER A 390 -14.96 15.45 6.04
CA SER A 390 -15.91 14.36 6.19
C SER A 390 -15.24 13.00 5.93
N ASP A 391 -15.51 12.05 6.80
CA ASP A 391 -14.92 10.70 6.74
C ASP A 391 -15.37 9.91 5.50
N GLU A 392 -16.62 10.12 5.08
CA GLU A 392 -17.16 9.45 3.89
C GLU A 392 -16.41 9.91 2.64
N PHE A 393 -16.15 11.21 2.53
CA PHE A 393 -15.39 11.77 1.42
C PHE A 393 -13.91 11.31 1.48
N GLN A 394 -13.29 11.34 2.66
CA GLN A 394 -11.93 10.86 2.86
C GLN A 394 -11.79 9.37 2.46
N ALA A 395 -12.75 8.54 2.85
CA ALA A 395 -12.78 7.13 2.48
C ALA A 395 -12.92 6.94 0.96
N GLN A 396 -13.72 7.78 0.28
CA GLN A 396 -13.88 7.73 -1.18
C GLN A 396 -12.57 8.14 -1.88
N VAL A 397 -11.92 9.21 -1.43
CA VAL A 397 -10.63 9.68 -1.96
C VAL A 397 -9.55 8.62 -1.73
N GLN A 398 -9.48 8.04 -0.53
CA GLN A 398 -8.52 6.99 -0.21
C GLN A 398 -8.77 5.75 -1.07
N SER A 399 -10.02 5.33 -1.24
CA SER A 399 -10.38 4.21 -2.12
C SER A 399 -9.92 4.45 -3.57
N LEU A 400 -10.08 5.67 -4.09
CA LEU A 400 -9.62 6.01 -5.44
C LEU A 400 -8.09 5.98 -5.53
N ARG A 401 -7.39 6.50 -4.53
CA ARG A 401 -5.91 6.44 -4.45
C ARG A 401 -5.40 5.01 -4.41
N ASP A 402 -6.02 4.16 -3.61
CA ASP A 402 -5.64 2.74 -3.50
C ASP A 402 -5.82 2.02 -4.85
N LEU A 403 -6.92 2.30 -5.56
CA LEU A 403 -7.17 1.76 -6.89
C LEU A 403 -6.12 2.24 -7.92
N LEU A 404 -5.74 3.52 -7.87
CA LEU A 404 -4.70 4.09 -8.74
C LEU A 404 -3.34 3.44 -8.45
N ALA A 405 -2.95 3.32 -7.18
CA ALA A 405 -1.71 2.65 -6.79
C ALA A 405 -1.69 1.17 -7.20
N LEU A 406 -2.82 0.49 -7.08
CA LEU A 406 -2.96 -0.89 -7.52
C LEU A 406 -2.83 -1.01 -9.05
N ALA A 407 -3.43 -0.08 -9.81
CA ALA A 407 -3.31 -0.06 -11.27
C ALA A 407 -1.86 0.12 -11.74
N ASP A 408 -1.09 0.99 -11.06
CA ASP A 408 0.33 1.18 -11.34
C ASP A 408 1.13 -0.10 -11.09
N LYS A 409 0.85 -0.81 -9.99
CA LYS A 409 1.48 -2.11 -9.69
C LYS A 409 1.15 -3.17 -10.74
N PHE A 410 -0.11 -3.27 -11.20
CA PHE A 410 -0.50 -4.18 -12.27
C PHE A 410 0.18 -3.85 -13.59
N ASP A 411 0.34 -2.57 -13.90
CA ASP A 411 1.04 -2.12 -15.10
C ASP A 411 2.55 -2.44 -15.03
N HIS A 412 3.17 -2.24 -13.86
CA HIS A 412 4.54 -2.65 -13.59
C HIS A 412 4.74 -4.17 -13.75
N TRP A 413 3.83 -4.99 -13.19
CA TRP A 413 3.86 -6.44 -13.36
C TRP A 413 3.67 -6.86 -14.81
N ARG A 414 2.82 -6.17 -15.59
CA ARG A 414 2.67 -6.42 -17.03
C ARG A 414 4.01 -6.31 -17.75
N HIS A 415 4.82 -5.31 -17.44
CA HIS A 415 6.15 -5.15 -18.02
C HIS A 415 7.12 -6.25 -17.57
N LYS A 416 7.14 -6.59 -16.27
CA LYS A 416 7.97 -7.69 -15.76
C LYS A 416 7.61 -9.04 -16.40
N LEU A 417 6.32 -9.35 -16.53
CA LEU A 417 5.86 -10.59 -17.16
C LEU A 417 6.31 -10.69 -18.63
N ALA A 418 6.28 -9.58 -19.37
CA ALA A 418 6.81 -9.53 -20.74
C ALA A 418 8.32 -9.82 -20.80
N ILE A 419 9.10 -9.24 -19.89
CA ILE A 419 10.56 -9.49 -19.78
C ILE A 419 10.81 -10.96 -19.43
N TYR A 420 10.10 -11.53 -18.46
CA TYR A 420 10.24 -12.93 -18.10
C TYR A 420 9.90 -13.87 -19.26
N GLY A 421 8.89 -13.54 -20.06
CA GLY A 421 8.57 -14.28 -21.28
C GLY A 421 9.72 -14.28 -22.27
N GLN A 422 10.34 -13.13 -22.51
CA GLN A 422 11.52 -13.03 -23.37
C GLN A 422 12.71 -13.83 -22.84
N LEU A 423 12.96 -13.78 -21.54
CA LEU A 423 14.05 -14.52 -20.90
C LEU A 423 13.87 -16.04 -21.00
N LEU A 424 12.64 -16.54 -20.79
CA LEU A 424 12.34 -17.96 -20.92
C LEU A 424 12.48 -18.41 -22.37
N GLU A 425 12.01 -17.64 -23.34
CA GLU A 425 12.15 -17.92 -24.78
C GLU A 425 13.63 -17.96 -25.19
N GLU A 426 14.43 -17.00 -24.71
CA GLU A 426 15.87 -17.00 -24.97
C GLU A 426 16.56 -18.21 -24.32
N LYS A 427 16.18 -18.57 -23.08
CA LYS A 427 16.66 -19.77 -22.40
C LYS A 427 16.34 -21.04 -23.19
N ARG A 428 15.10 -21.14 -23.72
CA ARG A 428 14.66 -22.24 -24.60
C ARG A 428 15.52 -22.33 -25.85
N SER A 429 15.68 -21.22 -26.56
CA SER A 429 16.47 -21.12 -27.78
C SER A 429 17.95 -21.47 -27.55
N ARG A 430 18.56 -20.92 -26.51
CA ARG A 430 19.96 -21.21 -26.13
C ARG A 430 20.16 -22.69 -25.76
N ARG A 431 19.19 -23.29 -25.06
CA ARG A 431 19.24 -24.70 -24.70
C ARG A 431 19.18 -25.59 -25.97
N ALA A 432 18.23 -25.30 -26.87
CA ALA A 432 18.10 -26.02 -28.14
C ALA A 432 19.39 -25.91 -28.99
N ALA A 433 19.94 -24.70 -29.12
CA ALA A 433 21.19 -24.48 -29.85
C ALA A 433 22.37 -25.24 -29.24
N ARG A 434 22.51 -25.28 -27.91
CA ARG A 434 23.56 -26.03 -27.24
C ARG A 434 23.37 -27.55 -27.39
N ALA A 435 22.13 -28.03 -27.28
CA ALA A 435 21.82 -29.44 -27.51
C ALA A 435 22.21 -29.88 -28.92
N GLN A 436 21.87 -29.07 -29.92
CA GLN A 436 22.25 -29.31 -31.31
C GLN A 436 23.78 -29.28 -31.48
N GLN A 437 24.47 -28.31 -30.92
CA GLN A 437 25.94 -28.21 -30.97
C GLN A 437 26.61 -29.44 -30.35
N VAL A 438 26.09 -29.98 -29.24
CA VAL A 438 26.60 -31.22 -28.63
C VAL A 438 26.34 -32.40 -29.54
N ALA A 439 25.15 -32.50 -30.14
CA ALA A 439 24.83 -33.57 -31.09
C ALA A 439 25.76 -33.57 -32.31
N ASP A 440 25.95 -32.36 -32.92
CA ASP A 440 26.79 -32.19 -34.11
C ASP A 440 28.28 -32.42 -33.83
N SER A 441 28.73 -32.20 -32.61
CA SER A 441 30.13 -32.33 -32.23
C SER A 441 30.63 -33.80 -32.13
N GLY A 442 29.72 -34.77 -32.01
CA GLY A 442 30.05 -36.18 -31.79
C GLY A 442 30.70 -36.48 -30.42
N LEU A 443 30.85 -35.47 -29.55
CA LEU A 443 31.56 -35.59 -28.25
C LEU A 443 31.00 -36.67 -27.33
N LEU A 444 29.75 -37.04 -27.47
CA LEU A 444 29.14 -38.12 -26.66
C LEU A 444 29.50 -39.51 -27.13
N LEU A 445 29.89 -39.70 -28.40
CA LEU A 445 30.27 -40.98 -28.99
C LEU A 445 31.78 -41.24 -28.88
N GLN A 446 32.62 -40.20 -28.93
CA GLN A 446 34.08 -40.28 -28.88
C GLN A 446 34.64 -41.11 -27.73
N PRO A 447 34.16 -41.04 -26.48
CA PRO A 447 34.69 -41.84 -25.40
C PRO A 447 34.55 -43.34 -25.63
N ALA A 448 33.48 -43.81 -26.27
CA ALA A 448 33.25 -45.22 -26.57
C ALA A 448 34.17 -45.70 -27.68
N GLU A 449 34.39 -44.91 -28.74
CA GLU A 449 35.32 -45.21 -29.82
C GLU A 449 36.77 -45.29 -29.31
N LEU A 450 37.19 -44.32 -28.52
CA LEU A 450 38.52 -44.28 -27.93
C LEU A 450 38.76 -45.41 -26.92
N MET A 451 37.73 -45.85 -26.20
CA MET A 451 37.83 -47.06 -25.37
C MET A 451 38.08 -48.29 -26.20
N GLN A 452 37.40 -48.46 -27.33
CA GLN A 452 37.60 -49.58 -28.22
C GLN A 452 39.04 -49.61 -28.78
N GLU A 453 39.55 -48.45 -29.21
CA GLU A 453 40.96 -48.31 -29.64
C GLU A 453 41.93 -48.61 -28.51
N ARG A 454 41.67 -48.11 -27.30
CA ARG A 454 42.48 -48.41 -26.09
C ARG A 454 42.52 -49.89 -25.78
N ASP A 455 41.38 -50.60 -25.86
CA ASP A 455 41.30 -52.04 -25.62
C ASP A 455 42.06 -52.81 -26.66
N GLN A 456 42.03 -52.40 -27.93
CA GLN A 456 42.85 -52.99 -29.00
C GLN A 456 44.33 -52.81 -28.69
N LEU A 457 44.76 -51.61 -28.26
CA LEU A 457 46.15 -51.34 -27.89
C LEU A 457 46.58 -52.17 -26.65
N ALA A 458 45.72 -52.31 -25.64
CA ALA A 458 45.98 -53.09 -24.46
C ALA A 458 46.10 -54.56 -24.78
N ASN A 459 45.24 -55.14 -25.64
CA ASN A 459 45.29 -56.51 -26.11
C ASN A 459 46.58 -56.78 -26.93
N THR A 460 46.92 -55.84 -27.82
CA THR A 460 48.18 -55.92 -28.58
C THR A 460 49.40 -55.93 -27.65
N LEU A 461 49.44 -55.07 -26.65
CA LEU A 461 50.53 -55.09 -25.66
C LEU A 461 50.56 -56.40 -24.84
N ALA A 462 49.38 -56.92 -24.46
CA ALA A 462 49.30 -58.20 -23.75
C ALA A 462 49.83 -59.34 -24.59
N GLN A 463 49.53 -59.43 -25.88
CA GLN A 463 50.01 -60.38 -26.82
C GLN A 463 51.56 -60.31 -26.98
N VAL A 464 52.07 -59.07 -27.25
CA VAL A 464 53.54 -58.84 -27.36
C VAL A 464 54.29 -59.29 -26.11
N ARG A 465 53.71 -59.09 -24.94
CA ARG A 465 54.31 -59.56 -23.68
C ARG A 465 54.23 -61.06 -23.53
N GLN A 466 53.12 -61.68 -23.90
CA GLN A 466 52.95 -63.16 -23.83
C GLN A 466 53.89 -63.88 -24.78
N GLU A 467 53.99 -63.35 -26.02
CA GLU A 467 54.87 -63.89 -27.07
C GLU A 467 56.34 -63.52 -26.87
N ARG A 468 56.60 -62.53 -25.94
CA ARG A 468 57.93 -61.95 -25.71
C ARG A 468 58.55 -61.37 -27.00
N ASP A 469 57.72 -60.73 -27.83
CA ASP A 469 58.20 -60.08 -29.04
C ASP A 469 58.88 -58.76 -28.71
N VAL A 470 60.18 -58.82 -28.40
CA VAL A 470 60.99 -57.71 -27.95
C VAL A 470 61.19 -56.65 -29.03
N LEU A 471 61.10 -57.04 -30.29
CA LEU A 471 61.29 -56.18 -31.44
C LEU A 471 60.01 -55.35 -31.73
N ALA A 472 58.85 -55.85 -31.37
CA ALA A 472 57.57 -55.10 -31.54
C ALA A 472 57.49 -53.81 -30.70
N LEU A 473 58.24 -53.78 -29.56
CA LEU A 473 58.28 -52.57 -28.69
C LEU A 473 59.63 -51.84 -28.80
N ALA A 474 60.42 -52.07 -29.84
CA ALA A 474 61.64 -51.32 -30.04
C ALA A 474 61.37 -49.86 -30.45
N GLU A 475 62.12 -49.00 -29.85
CA GLU A 475 62.01 -47.51 -30.13
C GLU A 475 63.30 -46.94 -30.74
N GLY A 476 63.22 -45.73 -31.33
CA GLY A 476 64.36 -45.03 -31.86
C GLY A 476 65.11 -45.77 -32.98
N ASP A 477 66.45 -45.80 -32.91
CA ASP A 477 67.33 -46.42 -33.93
C ASP A 477 67.06 -47.87 -34.10
N ILE A 478 66.77 -48.65 -33.03
CA ILE A 478 66.47 -50.05 -33.07
C ILE A 478 65.21 -50.33 -33.88
N ALA A 479 64.14 -49.53 -33.68
CA ALA A 479 62.92 -49.66 -34.46
C ALA A 479 63.16 -49.40 -35.95
N ALA A 480 63.94 -48.31 -36.27
CA ALA A 480 64.30 -48.00 -37.66
C ALA A 480 65.11 -49.06 -38.35
N LEU A 481 66.10 -49.69 -37.62
CA LEU A 481 66.88 -50.76 -38.14
C LEU A 481 66.09 -52.07 -38.30
N TYR A 482 65.15 -52.33 -37.37
CA TYR A 482 64.25 -53.48 -37.47
C TYR A 482 63.29 -53.32 -38.68
N GLN A 483 62.78 -52.18 -38.95
CA GLN A 483 61.95 -51.90 -40.14
C GLN A 483 62.76 -52.13 -41.46
N ARG A 484 64.03 -51.71 -41.44
CA ARG A 484 64.93 -51.96 -42.58
C ARG A 484 65.23 -53.48 -42.72
N LEU A 485 65.43 -54.22 -41.61
CA LEU A 485 65.61 -55.67 -41.62
C LEU A 485 64.36 -56.36 -42.19
N GLN A 486 63.13 -55.99 -41.74
CA GLN A 486 61.88 -56.54 -42.26
C GLN A 486 61.76 -56.33 -43.78
N ASN A 487 62.09 -55.13 -44.25
CA ASN A 487 62.07 -54.78 -45.67
C ASN A 487 63.07 -55.62 -46.46
N ALA A 488 64.29 -55.85 -45.91
CA ALA A 488 65.32 -56.67 -46.51
C ALA A 488 64.94 -58.18 -46.51
N GLU A 489 64.33 -58.68 -45.46
CA GLU A 489 63.79 -60.07 -45.41
C GLU A 489 62.69 -60.28 -46.46
N ALA A 490 61.76 -59.34 -46.55
CA ALA A 490 60.65 -59.34 -47.59
C ALA A 490 61.23 -59.27 -49.01
N ALA A 491 62.31 -58.52 -49.18
CA ALA A 491 63.01 -58.45 -50.47
C ALA A 491 63.74 -59.77 -50.80
N LEU A 492 64.37 -60.35 -49.77
CA LEU A 492 65.04 -61.70 -49.93
C LEU A 492 64.05 -62.75 -50.28
N GLN A 493 62.91 -62.82 -49.62
CA GLN A 493 61.82 -63.79 -49.95
C GLN A 493 61.37 -63.67 -51.41
N ARG A 494 61.20 -62.43 -51.89
CA ARG A 494 60.83 -62.19 -53.31
C ARG A 494 61.90 -62.65 -54.27
N LEU A 495 63.20 -62.42 -53.92
CA LEU A 495 64.34 -62.83 -54.74
C LEU A 495 64.53 -64.35 -54.71
N ALA A 496 64.27 -65.03 -53.57
CA ALA A 496 64.31 -66.47 -53.42
C ALA A 496 63.30 -67.19 -54.31
N GLY A 497 62.04 -66.62 -54.38
CA GLY A 497 61.01 -67.13 -55.29
C GLY A 497 61.38 -67.03 -56.78
N SER A 498 62.34 -66.13 -57.17
CA SER A 498 62.84 -65.97 -58.52
C SER A 498 64.21 -66.67 -58.78
N GLY A 499 64.75 -67.38 -57.83
CA GLY A 499 66.05 -68.07 -57.94
C GLY A 499 67.28 -67.18 -57.93
N ARG A 500 67.15 -65.91 -57.56
CA ARG A 500 68.18 -64.84 -57.56
C ARG A 500 68.71 -64.43 -56.18
N ALA A 501 68.39 -65.22 -55.11
CA ALA A 501 68.77 -64.88 -53.78
C ALA A 501 70.27 -65.11 -53.55
N PRO A 502 71.05 -64.17 -52.99
CA PRO A 502 72.47 -64.37 -52.63
C PRO A 502 72.59 -65.49 -51.54
N ALA A 503 73.55 -66.41 -51.68
CA ALA A 503 73.68 -67.60 -50.81
C ALA A 503 73.92 -67.27 -49.32
N ASP A 504 74.51 -66.13 -49.03
CA ASP A 504 74.84 -65.68 -47.65
C ASP A 504 73.85 -64.71 -47.04
N ALA A 505 72.90 -64.20 -47.85
CA ALA A 505 72.00 -63.12 -47.41
C ALA A 505 71.10 -63.57 -46.25
N ALA A 506 70.54 -64.75 -46.29
CA ALA A 506 69.69 -65.31 -45.22
C ALA A 506 70.46 -65.40 -43.88
N ALA A 507 71.75 -65.88 -43.95
CA ALA A 507 72.56 -65.97 -42.73
C ALA A 507 72.93 -64.60 -42.14
N LYS A 508 73.20 -63.56 -42.97
CA LYS A 508 73.44 -62.18 -42.55
C LYS A 508 72.19 -61.54 -41.92
N LEU A 509 71.01 -61.71 -42.55
CA LEU A 509 69.77 -61.21 -41.99
C LEU A 509 69.41 -61.87 -40.67
N LYS A 510 69.65 -63.15 -40.53
CA LYS A 510 69.48 -63.86 -39.25
C LYS A 510 70.39 -63.34 -38.16
N LEU A 511 71.66 -63.05 -38.50
CA LEU A 511 72.63 -62.42 -37.58
C LEU A 511 72.19 -61.04 -37.14
N TYR A 512 71.79 -60.19 -38.08
CA TYR A 512 71.26 -58.85 -37.76
C TYR A 512 70.00 -58.91 -36.92
N ARG A 513 69.07 -59.80 -37.21
CA ARG A 513 67.90 -60.03 -36.37
C ARG A 513 68.30 -60.39 -34.92
N GLY A 514 69.27 -61.29 -34.75
CA GLY A 514 69.79 -61.66 -33.44
C GLY A 514 70.40 -60.52 -32.67
N ILE A 515 71.21 -59.70 -33.34
CA ILE A 515 71.80 -58.50 -32.72
C ILE A 515 70.71 -57.51 -32.31
N LEU A 516 69.75 -57.21 -33.18
CA LEU A 516 68.65 -56.30 -32.89
C LEU A 516 67.75 -56.81 -31.77
N THR A 517 67.44 -58.15 -31.77
CA THR A 517 66.71 -58.79 -30.70
C THR A 517 67.43 -58.64 -29.35
N TRP A 518 68.76 -58.88 -29.32
CA TRP A 518 69.55 -58.70 -28.09
C TRP A 518 69.59 -57.28 -27.61
N GLN A 519 69.70 -56.25 -28.51
CA GLN A 519 69.65 -54.87 -28.18
C GLN A 519 68.26 -54.44 -27.70
N ALA A 520 67.20 -54.91 -28.34
CA ALA A 520 65.81 -54.61 -27.96
C ALA A 520 65.46 -55.28 -26.60
N GLU A 521 65.95 -56.43 -26.26
CA GLU A 521 65.78 -57.14 -24.97
C GLU A 521 66.23 -56.28 -23.79
N GLN A 522 67.34 -55.52 -23.94
CA GLN A 522 67.83 -54.64 -22.87
C GLN A 522 66.85 -53.52 -22.48
N ASN A 523 66.07 -53.09 -23.42
CA ASN A 523 65.09 -51.97 -23.21
C ASN A 523 63.66 -52.46 -23.10
N PHE A 524 63.36 -53.73 -23.30
CA PHE A 524 62.04 -54.32 -23.36
C PHE A 524 61.20 -54.03 -22.10
N ALA A 525 61.77 -54.23 -20.94
CA ALA A 525 61.10 -54.00 -19.66
C ALA A 525 60.76 -52.50 -19.47
N HIS A 526 61.71 -51.60 -19.85
CA HIS A 526 61.51 -50.17 -19.78
C HIS A 526 60.43 -49.74 -20.76
N ASN A 527 60.48 -50.13 -22.01
CA ASN A 527 59.50 -49.78 -23.03
C ASN A 527 58.09 -50.27 -22.68
N THR A 528 58.03 -51.56 -22.19
CA THR A 528 56.78 -52.12 -21.70
C THR A 528 56.18 -51.29 -20.56
N TRP A 529 57.01 -50.88 -19.59
CA TRP A 529 56.58 -50.04 -18.48
C TRP A 529 56.10 -48.60 -18.97
N GLN A 530 56.83 -48.03 -19.89
CA GLN A 530 56.43 -46.70 -20.48
C GLN A 530 55.07 -46.82 -21.18
N ILE A 531 54.84 -47.84 -21.97
CA ILE A 531 53.53 -48.00 -22.66
C ILE A 531 52.44 -48.33 -21.66
N GLN A 532 52.69 -49.12 -20.63
CA GLN A 532 51.72 -49.39 -19.57
C GLN A 532 51.37 -48.09 -18.81
N LYS A 533 52.35 -47.25 -18.51
CA LYS A 533 52.13 -45.93 -17.88
C LYS A 533 51.28 -45.02 -18.77
N ARG A 534 51.55 -45.00 -20.08
CA ARG A 534 50.72 -44.22 -21.03
C ARG A 534 49.30 -44.76 -21.12
N LEU A 535 49.10 -46.08 -21.15
CA LEU A 535 47.78 -46.70 -21.11
C LEU A 535 47.02 -46.31 -19.84
N HIS A 536 47.66 -46.34 -18.68
CA HIS A 536 47.03 -45.95 -17.42
C HIS A 536 46.64 -44.43 -17.41
N GLN A 537 47.47 -43.57 -18.02
CA GLN A 537 47.12 -42.18 -18.20
C GLN A 537 45.91 -42.01 -19.13
N ILE A 538 45.85 -42.78 -20.21
CA ILE A 538 44.70 -42.83 -21.12
C ILE A 538 43.44 -43.27 -20.37
N ASP A 539 43.56 -44.36 -19.54
CA ASP A 539 42.44 -44.85 -18.73
C ASP A 539 41.85 -43.78 -17.85
N THR A 540 42.71 -43.03 -17.11
CA THR A 540 42.28 -41.95 -16.24
C THR A 540 41.58 -40.84 -17.02
N THR A 541 42.11 -40.51 -18.20
CA THR A 541 41.52 -39.44 -19.06
C THR A 541 40.19 -39.90 -19.66
N LEU A 542 40.06 -41.14 -20.08
CA LEU A 542 38.83 -41.72 -20.62
C LEU A 542 37.75 -41.81 -19.54
N GLU A 543 38.08 -42.23 -18.32
CA GLU A 543 37.15 -42.27 -17.20
C GLU A 543 36.59 -40.87 -16.89
N GLN A 544 37.46 -39.85 -16.86
CA GLN A 544 37.03 -38.46 -16.71
C GLN A 544 36.13 -38.00 -17.86
N SER A 545 36.48 -38.38 -19.11
CA SER A 545 35.69 -38.06 -20.29
C SER A 545 34.31 -38.71 -20.27
N GLN A 546 34.24 -39.99 -19.87
CA GLN A 546 32.96 -40.69 -19.71
C GLN A 546 32.07 -40.05 -18.64
N THR A 547 32.65 -39.69 -17.49
CA THR A 547 31.93 -39.03 -16.41
C THR A 547 31.35 -37.69 -16.88
N ARG A 548 32.12 -36.92 -17.65
CA ARG A 548 31.64 -35.66 -18.26
C ARG A 548 30.56 -35.92 -19.31
N ALA A 549 30.74 -36.92 -20.19
CA ALA A 549 29.72 -37.25 -21.19
C ALA A 549 28.41 -37.69 -20.54
N ALA A 550 28.46 -38.53 -19.49
CA ALA A 550 27.30 -38.97 -18.72
C ALA A 550 26.59 -37.78 -18.05
N SER A 551 27.37 -36.83 -17.49
CA SER A 551 26.81 -35.61 -16.89
C SER A 551 26.12 -34.74 -17.94
N ILE A 552 26.69 -34.60 -19.14
CA ILE A 552 26.08 -33.87 -20.24
C ILE A 552 24.78 -34.55 -20.71
N GLN A 553 24.80 -35.89 -20.86
CA GLN A 553 23.61 -36.66 -21.21
C GLN A 553 22.49 -36.48 -20.19
N LYS A 554 22.82 -36.52 -18.89
CA LYS A 554 21.86 -36.27 -17.81
C LYS A 554 21.25 -34.89 -17.92
N LEU A 555 22.07 -33.82 -18.11
CA LEU A 555 21.59 -32.45 -18.27
C LEU A 555 20.74 -32.25 -19.53
N LEU A 556 21.00 -33.00 -20.61
CA LEU A 556 20.16 -32.97 -21.81
C LEU A 556 18.84 -33.73 -21.64
N ALA A 557 18.85 -34.80 -20.85
CA ALA A 557 17.66 -35.61 -20.52
C ALA A 557 16.76 -34.93 -19.50
N GLU A 558 17.30 -34.10 -18.60
CA GLU A 558 16.54 -33.25 -17.71
C GLU A 558 15.87 -32.16 -18.57
N ASP A 559 14.59 -32.34 -18.89
CA ASP A 559 13.79 -31.35 -19.57
C ASP A 559 13.12 -30.42 -18.53
N PRO A 560 13.65 -29.21 -18.25
CA PRO A 560 12.88 -28.21 -17.52
C PRO A 560 11.72 -27.85 -18.42
N ASP A 561 10.51 -28.07 -17.97
CA ASP A 561 9.26 -27.81 -18.72
C ASP A 561 9.07 -26.32 -19.01
N ILE A 562 10.00 -25.76 -19.81
CA ILE A 562 10.00 -24.34 -20.18
C ILE A 562 8.72 -23.99 -20.96
N ASP A 563 8.15 -24.94 -21.69
CA ASP A 563 6.92 -24.70 -22.44
C ASP A 563 5.72 -24.60 -21.50
N ALA A 564 5.66 -25.39 -20.42
CA ALA A 564 4.66 -25.22 -19.37
C ALA A 564 4.85 -23.91 -18.61
N ASP A 565 6.09 -23.53 -18.32
CA ASP A 565 6.38 -22.23 -17.67
C ASP A 565 5.95 -21.05 -18.56
N LEU A 566 6.21 -21.12 -19.88
CA LEU A 566 5.74 -20.10 -20.83
C LEU A 566 4.21 -20.06 -20.93
N ALA A 567 3.55 -21.21 -20.96
CA ALA A 567 2.08 -21.27 -20.98
C ALA A 567 1.49 -20.67 -19.69
N ARG A 568 2.05 -21.00 -18.53
CA ARG A 568 1.65 -20.44 -17.25
C ARG A 568 1.86 -18.92 -17.19
N LEU A 569 3.01 -18.44 -17.69
CA LEU A 569 3.31 -17.02 -17.77
C LEU A 569 2.32 -16.28 -18.68
N ALA A 570 1.98 -16.85 -19.83
CA ALA A 570 0.98 -16.30 -20.75
C ALA A 570 -0.40 -16.20 -20.07
N GLN A 571 -0.81 -17.23 -19.33
CA GLN A 571 -2.05 -17.21 -18.56
C GLN A 571 -2.05 -16.11 -17.50
N ILE A 572 -0.97 -15.98 -16.72
CA ILE A 572 -0.83 -14.92 -15.72
C ILE A 572 -0.86 -13.54 -16.37
N SER A 573 -0.18 -13.36 -17.50
CA SER A 573 -0.16 -12.10 -18.26
C SER A 573 -1.55 -11.73 -18.78
N GLN A 574 -2.32 -12.70 -19.25
CA GLN A 574 -3.71 -12.49 -19.68
C GLN A 574 -4.59 -12.08 -18.50
N GLN A 575 -4.50 -12.80 -17.38
CA GLN A 575 -5.26 -12.48 -16.16
C GLN A 575 -4.90 -11.07 -15.65
N ASN A 576 -3.62 -10.73 -15.58
CA ASN A 576 -3.15 -9.39 -15.20
C ASN A 576 -3.75 -8.30 -16.09
N SER A 577 -3.79 -8.53 -17.41
CA SER A 577 -4.35 -7.56 -18.37
C SER A 577 -5.86 -7.40 -18.20
N GLN A 578 -6.59 -8.47 -17.94
CA GLN A 578 -8.03 -8.43 -17.65
C GLN A 578 -8.32 -7.67 -16.35
N GLN A 579 -7.62 -8.01 -15.27
CA GLN A 579 -7.76 -7.32 -13.99
C GLN A 579 -7.41 -5.85 -14.07
N LEU A 580 -6.39 -5.48 -14.85
CA LEU A 580 -6.03 -4.08 -15.09
C LEU A 580 -7.14 -3.33 -15.84
N ALA A 581 -7.82 -3.97 -16.79
CA ALA A 581 -8.95 -3.36 -17.48
C ALA A 581 -10.16 -3.14 -16.55
N GLU A 582 -10.48 -4.13 -15.71
CA GLU A 582 -11.54 -4.02 -14.70
C GLU A 582 -11.20 -2.92 -13.68
N LEU A 583 -9.95 -2.85 -13.24
CA LEU A 583 -9.46 -1.84 -12.31
C LEU A 583 -9.57 -0.43 -12.88
N ARG A 584 -9.22 -0.23 -14.16
CA ARG A 584 -9.40 1.05 -14.87
C ARG A 584 -10.88 1.45 -14.96
N SER A 585 -11.76 0.49 -15.18
CA SER A 585 -13.21 0.74 -15.17
C SER A 585 -13.68 1.17 -13.77
N ALA A 586 -13.22 0.50 -12.72
CA ALA A 586 -13.54 0.85 -11.33
C ALA A 586 -12.99 2.23 -10.94
N ILE A 587 -11.77 2.60 -11.37
CA ILE A 587 -11.18 3.93 -11.18
C ILE A 587 -12.06 4.99 -11.81
N ASN A 588 -12.46 4.82 -13.07
CA ASN A 588 -13.31 5.77 -13.76
C ASN A 588 -14.66 5.96 -13.08
N ALA A 589 -15.32 4.86 -12.69
CA ALA A 589 -16.58 4.90 -11.98
C ALA A 589 -16.45 5.60 -10.61
N ARG A 590 -15.38 5.32 -9.88
CA ARG A 590 -15.15 5.93 -8.56
C ARG A 590 -14.79 7.41 -8.69
N ALA A 591 -13.98 7.79 -9.68
CA ALA A 591 -13.64 9.19 -9.96
C ALA A 591 -14.86 9.99 -10.39
N GLU A 592 -15.76 9.41 -11.18
CA GLU A 592 -17.02 10.03 -11.57
C GLU A 592 -17.96 10.22 -10.36
N ALA A 593 -18.10 9.19 -9.52
CA ALA A 593 -18.89 9.31 -8.30
C ALA A 593 -18.34 10.41 -7.38
N LEU A 594 -17.02 10.51 -7.23
CA LEU A 594 -16.36 11.53 -6.43
C LEU A 594 -16.58 12.94 -7.03
N ALA A 595 -16.44 13.09 -8.35
CA ALA A 595 -16.69 14.36 -9.03
C ALA A 595 -18.15 14.81 -8.88
N ASN A 596 -19.11 13.87 -8.92
CA ASN A 596 -20.52 14.17 -8.67
C ASN A 596 -20.75 14.61 -7.21
N THR A 597 -20.17 13.94 -6.23
CA THR A 597 -20.24 14.34 -4.80
C THR A 597 -19.70 15.75 -4.59
N LEU A 598 -18.57 16.08 -5.21
CA LEU A 598 -17.98 17.42 -5.18
C LEU A 598 -18.91 18.45 -5.82
N THR A 599 -19.45 18.15 -6.99
CA THR A 599 -20.37 19.03 -7.72
C THR A 599 -21.66 19.27 -6.91
N GLU A 600 -22.25 18.24 -6.34
CA GLU A 600 -23.44 18.36 -5.48
C GLU A 600 -23.18 19.24 -4.25
N HIS A 601 -22.00 19.08 -3.63
CA HIS A 601 -21.59 19.91 -2.51
C HIS A 601 -21.47 21.39 -2.89
N LEU A 602 -20.81 21.69 -4.01
CA LEU A 602 -20.67 23.04 -4.55
C LEU A 602 -22.03 23.63 -4.93
N GLN A 603 -22.93 22.86 -5.53
CA GLN A 603 -24.31 23.29 -5.84
C GLN A 603 -25.10 23.56 -4.56
N GLY A 604 -24.89 22.80 -3.49
CA GLY A 604 -25.47 23.07 -2.17
C GLY A 604 -24.97 24.41 -1.59
N HIS A 605 -23.68 24.73 -1.75
CA HIS A 605 -23.14 26.04 -1.40
C HIS A 605 -23.76 27.17 -2.23
N ARG A 606 -23.86 26.97 -3.53
CA ARG A 606 -24.49 27.92 -4.45
C ARG A 606 -25.94 28.24 -4.07
N ALA A 607 -26.70 27.20 -3.73
CA ALA A 607 -28.09 27.39 -3.29
C ALA A 607 -28.16 28.26 -2.03
N ARG A 608 -27.35 27.97 -1.01
CA ARG A 608 -27.29 28.81 0.23
C ARG A 608 -26.89 30.26 -0.05
N LEU A 609 -25.88 30.48 -0.89
CA LEU A 609 -25.48 31.87 -1.25
C LEU A 609 -26.58 32.60 -1.99
N ASN A 610 -27.35 31.94 -2.85
CA ASN A 610 -28.50 32.55 -3.51
C ASN A 610 -29.62 32.91 -2.51
N ASP A 611 -29.87 32.06 -1.50
CA ASP A 611 -30.83 32.35 -0.44
C ASP A 611 -30.39 33.58 0.38
N TYR A 612 -29.10 33.66 0.75
CA TYR A 612 -28.57 34.84 1.43
C TYR A 612 -28.62 36.10 0.55
N LEU A 613 -28.35 35.98 -0.74
CA LEU A 613 -28.48 37.11 -1.68
C LEU A 613 -29.92 37.58 -1.81
N ALA A 614 -30.89 36.67 -1.89
CA ALA A 614 -32.31 37.02 -1.91
C ALA A 614 -32.76 37.75 -0.63
N GLN A 615 -32.34 37.26 0.54
CA GLN A 615 -32.61 37.89 1.83
C GLN A 615 -31.96 39.27 1.93
N THR A 616 -30.72 39.42 1.47
CA THR A 616 -29.99 40.69 1.41
C THR A 616 -30.74 41.71 0.57
N ARG A 617 -31.17 41.36 -0.64
CA ARG A 617 -31.93 42.20 -1.54
C ARG A 617 -33.29 42.61 -0.99
N LEU A 618 -33.99 41.67 -0.35
CA LEU A 618 -35.25 41.95 0.32
C LEU A 618 -35.06 42.95 1.45
N SER A 619 -34.01 42.82 2.26
CA SER A 619 -33.70 43.75 3.34
C SER A 619 -33.33 45.15 2.82
N ILE A 620 -32.54 45.22 1.73
CA ILE A 620 -32.26 46.51 1.05
C ILE A 620 -33.55 47.19 0.59
N ALA A 621 -34.44 46.44 -0.09
CA ALA A 621 -35.68 46.97 -0.60
C ALA A 621 -36.58 47.47 0.54
N ARG A 622 -36.70 46.71 1.63
CA ARG A 622 -37.45 47.10 2.83
C ARG A 622 -36.93 48.42 3.44
N LEU A 623 -35.60 48.49 3.68
CA LEU A 623 -34.98 49.67 4.27
C LEU A 623 -35.13 50.92 3.39
N LEU A 624 -35.09 50.75 2.07
CA LEU A 624 -35.33 51.86 1.12
C LEU A 624 -36.81 52.34 1.12
N ASP A 625 -37.77 51.38 1.20
CA ASP A 625 -39.20 51.72 1.29
C ASP A 625 -39.52 52.40 2.61
N ASP A 626 -38.95 51.91 3.73
CA ASP A 626 -39.14 52.59 5.03
C ASP A 626 -38.54 54.01 5.06
N ALA A 627 -37.34 54.18 4.47
CA ALA A 627 -36.75 55.52 4.33
C ALA A 627 -37.62 56.48 3.44
N TYR A 628 -38.14 55.94 2.33
CA TYR A 628 -39.01 56.69 1.45
C TYR A 628 -40.34 57.15 2.14
N ARG A 629 -40.93 56.23 2.94
CA ARG A 629 -42.13 56.55 3.72
C ARG A 629 -41.89 57.58 4.83
N ALA A 630 -40.70 57.53 5.45
CA ALA A 630 -40.31 58.51 6.46
C ALA A 630 -40.10 59.94 5.89
N ASP A 631 -39.62 60.04 4.62
CA ASP A 631 -39.36 61.28 3.93
C ASP A 631 -40.61 61.84 3.23
N THR A 632 -41.67 61.03 3.04
CA THR A 632 -42.94 61.52 2.48
C THR A 632 -43.83 62.05 3.60
N PRO A 633 -44.11 63.38 3.69
CA PRO A 633 -45.06 63.89 4.67
C PRO A 633 -46.44 63.27 4.45
N THR A 634 -47.07 62.83 5.53
CA THR A 634 -48.46 62.35 5.56
C THR A 634 -49.47 63.52 5.32
N ASP A 635 -49.32 64.28 4.21
CA ASP A 635 -50.38 65.08 3.66
C ASP A 635 -51.14 64.28 2.60
N GLY A 636 -51.89 63.28 3.08
CA GLY A 636 -52.96 62.68 2.31
C GLY A 636 -54.04 63.67 2.07
N PRO A 637 -54.57 63.83 0.83
CA PRO A 637 -55.72 64.72 0.61
C PRO A 637 -56.88 64.29 1.50
N GLN A 638 -57.26 65.14 2.46
CA GLN A 638 -58.54 65.00 3.15
C GLN A 638 -59.60 64.96 2.07
N LEU A 639 -60.21 63.82 1.84
CA LEU A 639 -61.46 63.76 1.08
C LEU A 639 -62.50 64.64 1.78
N PRO A 640 -63.16 65.56 1.08
CA PRO A 640 -64.15 66.39 1.71
C PRO A 640 -65.32 65.54 2.23
N GLU A 641 -65.66 65.72 3.52
CA GLU A 641 -66.88 65.18 4.11
C GLU A 641 -68.08 65.56 3.26
N VAL A 642 -68.73 64.62 2.62
CA VAL A 642 -70.01 64.81 2.00
C VAL A 642 -71.02 64.87 3.13
N ALA A 643 -71.47 66.12 3.48
CA ALA A 643 -72.60 66.39 4.36
C ALA A 643 -73.88 65.76 3.78
N GLN A 644 -74.56 64.93 4.61
CA GLN A 644 -76.01 64.77 4.54
C GLN A 644 -76.64 65.51 5.69
#